data_a82a434f17141a1beaab8bdb91a601bb
#
_entry.id   a82a434f17141a1beaab8bdb91a601bb
#
_cell.length_a   1.000
_cell.length_b   1.000
_cell.length_c   1.000
_cell.angle_alpha   90.00
_cell.angle_beta   90.00
_cell.angle_gamma   90.00
#
_symmetry.space_group_name_H-M   'P 1'
#
loop_
_entity.id
_entity.type
_entity.pdbx_description
1 polymer ?
#
loop_
_entity_poly.entity_id
_entity_poly.type
_entity_poly.pdbx_seq_one_letter_code
_entity_poly.pdbx_strand_id
1 'polypeptide(L)'
;MPTIAPNPLVLVDGSSYLYRAFHAFPPLTNSAGEPTGAMYGVLNMLKSLISQVQPSHIAVVFDAKGKTFRDEMFEQYKSHRPPMPDDLRKQIQPLHDIIRALGIPLLVIEGVEADDVIGTLAVAASKANQKVLISTGDKDMAQLVDDNIMLINTMNNTLLDREAVIEKYGIPPELIIDYLALMGDSADNIPGVAGVGEKTALGLLQGIGSMAEIYANLDKVAELPIRGAKKLGDKLLAEKEMADLSYRLATIKTDVALDITPEQLTLGASNNDQLTEYFGRYEFKRWLNEVMNGADSITNNNEQPTKINHYQATPALAQDNSDEALPAIQIDRSRYETLLTEADLNRWVEKLKQAKLFALDTETDNLDYMAANLVGISFALENGEAAYLPLQLDYLGAPKTLEKTTALTLLKPVLENPAIQKVGQNFKYDLTIFARNGIDVQGVAFDTMLESYVLNSTGRHNMDDLAKRYLGHQTISFEEIAGKGKNQLTFNQIPLEKAAEYAAEDADVTMKLQQVLWEKLSKEPTLEKLFKEMELPLLGVLSRMERRGVLIDSDALFLQSNEIANRLSELEEQAYVLAGQPFNLASTKQLQEILFDKLGLPVIQKTPKGAPSTNEEVLEELAFSHELPKVLVEHRGLSKLKSTYTDKLPQMVNPQTGRVHTSYHQAVTATGRLSSSDPNLQNIPIRNEEGRRIRQAFIARKGFTVVAADYSQIELRIMAHLSQDQGLINAFTQGKDIHRSTAAEIFGVALDEVTSEQRRNAKAINFGLIYGMSAFGLSRQLGIGRADAQSYMDLYFKRYPGVQTFMHDIREKAKAQGYVETLFGRRLYLPDINSSNGMRRKAAERVAINAPMQGTAADIIKRAMIQLDQKLQNDPDIAMIMQVHDELVFEVRSEKVEFYSKLIKTHMESAADLVVPLIVDVGQGTNWDEAH
;
A
#
# COMPACT_ATOMS: atom_id res chain seq x y z
N MET A 1 2.55 20.38 -19.07
CA MET A 1 1.46 20.25 -18.10
C MET A 1 0.65 21.52 -18.06
N PRO A 2 -0.68 21.48 -18.03
CA PRO A 2 -1.49 22.66 -17.89
C PRO A 2 -1.15 23.38 -16.57
N THR A 3 -1.08 24.72 -16.63
CA THR A 3 -0.82 25.57 -15.48
C THR A 3 -2.03 26.46 -15.21
N ILE A 4 -2.38 26.62 -13.93
CA ILE A 4 -3.51 27.48 -13.54
C ILE A 4 -3.15 28.94 -13.90
N ALA A 5 -4.04 29.59 -14.62
CA ALA A 5 -3.86 31.01 -14.94
C ALA A 5 -3.88 31.88 -13.66
N PRO A 6 -3.18 33.01 -13.62
CA PRO A 6 -3.20 33.86 -12.44
C PRO A 6 -4.60 34.45 -12.21
N ASN A 7 -5.09 34.39 -10.97
CA ASN A 7 -6.36 34.93 -10.51
C ASN A 7 -7.60 34.56 -11.36
N PRO A 8 -7.89 33.27 -11.57
CA PRO A 8 -9.07 32.85 -12.30
C PRO A 8 -10.34 33.04 -11.45
N LEU A 9 -11.53 33.09 -12.10
CA LEU A 9 -12.78 32.82 -11.40
C LEU A 9 -12.80 31.35 -10.97
N VAL A 10 -12.95 31.10 -9.68
CA VAL A 10 -13.02 29.72 -9.15
C VAL A 10 -14.47 29.34 -8.89
N LEU A 11 -14.94 28.30 -9.53
CA LEU A 11 -16.29 27.73 -9.33
C LEU A 11 -16.13 26.34 -8.70
N VAL A 12 -16.69 26.15 -7.51
CA VAL A 12 -16.55 24.89 -6.75
C VAL A 12 -17.88 24.15 -6.74
N ASP A 13 -17.87 22.92 -7.17
CA ASP A 13 -18.96 21.98 -7.02
C ASP A 13 -19.03 21.51 -5.55
N GLY A 14 -19.88 22.22 -4.79
CA GLY A 14 -20.07 21.98 -3.37
C GLY A 14 -20.74 20.64 -3.06
N SER A 15 -21.64 20.19 -3.93
CA SER A 15 -22.31 18.89 -3.81
C SER A 15 -21.31 17.74 -3.96
N SER A 16 -20.46 17.78 -4.97
CA SER A 16 -19.36 16.81 -5.17
C SER A 16 -18.40 16.82 -3.96
N TYR A 17 -18.01 18.00 -3.46
CA TYR A 17 -17.18 18.13 -2.27
C TYR A 17 -17.84 17.52 -1.04
N LEU A 18 -19.12 17.79 -0.81
CA LEU A 18 -19.88 17.32 0.35
C LEU A 18 -19.98 15.79 0.40
N TYR A 19 -20.43 15.16 -0.69
CA TYR A 19 -20.52 13.70 -0.77
C TYR A 19 -19.15 13.04 -0.66
N ARG A 20 -18.15 13.61 -1.29
CA ARG A 20 -16.77 13.12 -1.24
C ARG A 20 -16.21 13.20 0.17
N ALA A 21 -16.37 14.32 0.87
CA ALA A 21 -15.94 14.48 2.25
C ALA A 21 -16.65 13.49 3.19
N PHE A 22 -17.95 13.29 3.00
CA PHE A 22 -18.72 12.35 3.80
C PHE A 22 -18.20 10.91 3.68
N HIS A 23 -17.78 10.49 2.48
CA HIS A 23 -17.27 9.14 2.27
C HIS A 23 -15.77 9.00 2.58
N ALA A 24 -15.01 10.08 2.56
CA ALA A 24 -13.56 10.05 2.81
C ALA A 24 -13.20 10.10 4.31
N PHE A 25 -14.03 10.70 5.14
CA PHE A 25 -13.77 10.82 6.57
C PHE A 25 -14.56 9.79 7.38
N PRO A 26 -13.97 9.26 8.48
CA PRO A 26 -14.75 8.49 9.44
C PRO A 26 -15.87 9.37 10.01
N PRO A 27 -16.96 8.78 10.53
CA PRO A 27 -18.03 9.55 11.17
C PRO A 27 -17.47 10.27 12.40
N LEU A 28 -17.09 11.55 12.19
CA LEU A 28 -16.64 12.44 13.25
C LEU A 28 -17.86 13.14 13.85
N THR A 29 -17.91 13.21 15.17
CA THR A 29 -18.92 13.94 15.92
C THR A 29 -18.26 14.85 16.93
N ASN A 30 -18.91 15.98 17.26
CA ASN A 30 -18.53 16.79 18.41
C ASN A 30 -18.95 16.12 19.74
N SER A 31 -18.65 16.73 20.87
CA SER A 31 -18.98 16.20 22.20
C SER A 31 -20.51 16.10 22.46
N ALA A 32 -21.32 16.85 21.71
CA ALA A 32 -22.78 16.78 21.74
C ALA A 32 -23.37 15.67 20.82
N GLY A 33 -22.52 14.91 20.12
CA GLY A 33 -22.94 13.84 19.19
C GLY A 33 -23.39 14.36 17.83
N GLU A 34 -23.20 15.63 17.50
CA GLU A 34 -23.54 16.16 16.17
C GLU A 34 -22.47 15.74 15.14
N PRO A 35 -22.85 15.28 13.95
CA PRO A 35 -21.92 14.86 12.91
C PRO A 35 -21.17 16.05 12.32
N THR A 36 -19.84 15.95 12.18
CA THR A 36 -18.95 17.04 11.76
C THR A 36 -17.99 16.69 10.62
N GLY A 37 -17.89 15.39 10.26
CA GLY A 37 -16.86 14.90 9.35
C GLY A 37 -16.94 15.49 7.94
N ALA A 38 -18.14 15.59 7.36
CA ALA A 38 -18.32 16.14 6.02
C ALA A 38 -18.03 17.65 6.00
N MET A 39 -18.50 18.41 7.00
CA MET A 39 -18.17 19.82 7.14
C MET A 39 -16.66 20.04 7.22
N TYR A 40 -15.99 19.30 8.10
CA TYR A 40 -14.54 19.38 8.27
C TYR A 40 -13.79 19.11 6.96
N GLY A 41 -14.22 18.08 6.22
CA GLY A 41 -13.61 17.71 4.94
C GLY A 41 -13.78 18.78 3.86
N VAL A 42 -15.00 19.30 3.69
CA VAL A 42 -15.29 20.37 2.70
C VAL A 42 -14.49 21.62 3.01
N LEU A 43 -14.46 22.05 4.28
CA LEU A 43 -13.73 23.25 4.69
C LEU A 43 -12.21 23.11 4.47
N ASN A 44 -11.64 21.93 4.73
CA ASN A 44 -10.23 21.66 4.39
C ASN A 44 -9.95 21.75 2.88
N MET A 45 -10.81 21.16 2.05
CA MET A 45 -10.66 21.24 0.58
C MET A 45 -10.77 22.69 0.08
N LEU A 46 -11.72 23.46 0.60
CA LEU A 46 -11.89 24.88 0.23
C LEU A 46 -10.68 25.73 0.66
N LYS A 47 -10.22 25.58 1.90
CA LYS A 47 -9.02 26.29 2.39
C LYS A 47 -7.78 25.95 1.55
N SER A 48 -7.58 24.69 1.22
CA SER A 48 -6.48 24.23 0.38
C SER A 48 -6.55 24.84 -1.02
N LEU A 49 -7.72 24.81 -1.68
CA LEU A 49 -7.91 25.38 -3.00
C LEU A 49 -7.68 26.89 -3.02
N ILE A 50 -8.24 27.63 -2.04
CA ILE A 50 -8.09 29.08 -1.94
C ILE A 50 -6.63 29.45 -1.68
N SER A 51 -5.94 28.72 -0.80
CA SER A 51 -4.51 28.94 -0.53
C SER A 51 -3.63 28.71 -1.75
N GLN A 52 -3.96 27.68 -2.57
CA GLN A 52 -3.21 27.34 -3.77
C GLN A 52 -3.42 28.32 -4.92
N VAL A 53 -4.67 28.77 -5.13
CA VAL A 53 -5.09 29.59 -6.28
C VAL A 53 -5.11 31.08 -5.97
N GLN A 54 -5.37 31.47 -4.72
CA GLN A 54 -5.53 32.85 -4.23
C GLN A 54 -6.49 33.68 -5.10
N PRO A 55 -7.73 33.18 -5.34
CA PRO A 55 -8.65 33.82 -6.25
C PRO A 55 -9.27 35.08 -5.64
N SER A 56 -9.46 36.14 -6.43
CA SER A 56 -10.30 37.28 -6.05
C SER A 56 -11.78 37.01 -6.24
N HIS A 57 -12.14 36.10 -7.14
CA HIS A 57 -13.52 35.71 -7.46
C HIS A 57 -13.69 34.21 -7.27
N ILE A 58 -14.65 33.82 -6.44
CA ILE A 58 -14.94 32.43 -6.11
C ILE A 58 -16.43 32.26 -5.81
N ALA A 59 -17.00 31.12 -6.14
CA ALA A 59 -18.29 30.69 -5.62
C ALA A 59 -18.32 29.19 -5.34
N VAL A 60 -19.11 28.79 -4.35
CA VAL A 60 -19.44 27.39 -4.09
C VAL A 60 -20.91 27.18 -4.45
N VAL A 61 -21.18 26.18 -5.28
CA VAL A 61 -22.51 25.88 -5.79
C VAL A 61 -22.98 24.54 -5.25
N PHE A 62 -24.19 24.49 -4.69
CA PHE A 62 -24.82 23.28 -4.20
C PHE A 62 -26.13 22.99 -4.92
N ASP A 63 -26.48 21.72 -5.03
CA ASP A 63 -27.79 21.32 -5.52
C ASP A 63 -28.89 21.77 -4.56
N ALA A 64 -29.96 22.28 -5.12
CA ALA A 64 -31.16 22.63 -4.38
C ALA A 64 -31.98 21.37 -4.02
N LYS A 65 -32.84 21.50 -3.03
CA LYS A 65 -33.78 20.44 -2.67
C LYS A 65 -34.97 20.46 -3.62
N GLY A 66 -35.26 19.37 -4.29
CA GLY A 66 -36.45 19.27 -5.14
C GLY A 66 -36.14 18.54 -6.45
N LYS A 67 -37.11 18.56 -7.34
CA LYS A 67 -36.98 18.03 -8.71
C LYS A 67 -36.35 19.06 -9.62
N THR A 68 -35.53 18.58 -10.55
CA THR A 68 -34.96 19.39 -11.61
C THR A 68 -35.71 19.17 -12.94
N PHE A 69 -35.42 19.98 -13.94
CA PHE A 69 -36.00 19.78 -15.26
C PHE A 69 -35.66 18.41 -15.88
N ARG A 70 -34.52 17.77 -15.44
CA ARG A 70 -34.16 16.43 -15.91
C ARG A 70 -35.08 15.34 -15.34
N ASP A 71 -35.51 15.48 -14.08
CA ASP A 71 -36.51 14.59 -13.46
C ASP A 71 -37.89 14.68 -14.20
N GLU A 72 -38.23 15.88 -14.73
CA GLU A 72 -39.44 16.07 -15.54
C GLU A 72 -39.28 15.46 -16.95
N MET A 73 -38.06 15.49 -17.50
CA MET A 73 -37.74 14.96 -18.82
C MET A 73 -37.67 13.42 -18.81
N PHE A 74 -37.19 12.83 -17.74
CA PHE A 74 -37.00 11.39 -17.59
C PHE A 74 -37.15 10.95 -16.12
N GLU A 75 -38.27 10.36 -15.78
CA GLU A 75 -38.67 9.98 -14.42
C GLU A 75 -37.64 9.02 -13.75
N GLN A 76 -36.92 8.27 -14.55
CA GLN A 76 -35.89 7.34 -14.06
C GLN A 76 -34.53 7.99 -13.83
N TYR A 77 -34.36 9.27 -14.17
CA TYR A 77 -33.11 10.00 -13.95
C TYR A 77 -32.70 9.97 -12.46
N LYS A 78 -31.48 9.52 -12.15
CA LYS A 78 -30.95 9.36 -10.77
C LYS A 78 -31.84 8.57 -9.80
N SER A 79 -32.89 7.87 -10.27
CA SER A 79 -33.89 7.18 -9.41
C SER A 79 -33.30 6.04 -8.56
N HIS A 80 -32.18 5.47 -8.97
CA HIS A 80 -31.49 4.38 -8.23
C HIS A 80 -30.57 4.90 -7.12
N ARG A 81 -30.35 6.23 -7.02
CA ARG A 81 -29.52 6.79 -5.94
C ARG A 81 -30.19 6.61 -4.60
N PRO A 82 -29.49 6.09 -3.59
CA PRO A 82 -30.06 5.96 -2.24
C PRO A 82 -30.36 7.34 -1.66
N PRO A 83 -31.34 7.46 -0.77
CA PRO A 83 -31.64 8.72 -0.10
C PRO A 83 -30.42 9.21 0.69
N MET A 84 -30.29 10.52 0.78
CA MET A 84 -29.17 11.14 1.51
C MET A 84 -29.18 10.71 2.98
N PRO A 85 -28.08 10.22 3.52
CA PRO A 85 -27.96 9.84 4.94
C PRO A 85 -28.32 11.01 5.88
N ASP A 86 -29.00 10.72 6.97
CA ASP A 86 -29.43 11.75 7.94
C ASP A 86 -28.25 12.51 8.55
N ASP A 87 -27.12 11.82 8.82
CA ASP A 87 -25.92 12.45 9.36
C ASP A 87 -25.24 13.38 8.35
N LEU A 88 -25.40 13.16 7.05
CA LEU A 88 -24.97 14.09 6.02
C LEU A 88 -25.93 15.28 5.94
N ARG A 89 -27.21 15.03 5.96
CA ARG A 89 -28.27 16.05 5.88
C ARG A 89 -28.15 17.08 6.99
N LYS A 90 -27.81 16.65 8.22
CA LYS A 90 -27.63 17.55 9.38
C LYS A 90 -26.46 18.51 9.22
N GLN A 91 -25.50 18.18 8.39
CA GLN A 91 -24.29 18.97 8.18
C GLN A 91 -24.42 20.04 7.07
N ILE A 92 -25.46 19.96 6.21
CA ILE A 92 -25.60 20.85 5.05
C ILE A 92 -25.78 22.31 5.48
N GLN A 93 -26.81 22.60 6.30
CA GLN A 93 -27.10 23.97 6.67
C GLN A 93 -25.94 24.62 7.45
N PRO A 94 -25.37 23.96 8.49
CA PRO A 94 -24.20 24.51 9.16
C PRO A 94 -23.00 24.76 8.24
N LEU A 95 -22.76 23.86 7.28
CA LEU A 95 -21.70 24.04 6.28
C LEU A 95 -21.95 25.28 5.42
N HIS A 96 -23.17 25.46 4.93
CA HIS A 96 -23.57 26.63 4.15
C HIS A 96 -23.33 27.92 4.94
N ASP A 97 -23.69 27.94 6.22
CA ASP A 97 -23.54 29.11 7.09
C ASP A 97 -22.06 29.42 7.34
N ILE A 98 -21.23 28.41 7.55
CA ILE A 98 -19.77 28.58 7.70
C ILE A 98 -19.15 29.09 6.40
N ILE A 99 -19.53 28.56 5.22
CA ILE A 99 -19.02 29.04 3.93
C ILE A 99 -19.37 30.51 3.70
N ARG A 100 -20.59 30.93 4.02
CA ARG A 100 -20.98 32.37 3.97
C ARG A 100 -20.21 33.21 4.99
N ALA A 101 -20.03 32.70 6.21
CA ALA A 101 -19.25 33.39 7.23
C ALA A 101 -17.76 33.53 6.87
N LEU A 102 -17.24 32.64 6.00
CA LEU A 102 -15.90 32.77 5.42
C LEU A 102 -15.82 33.82 4.30
N GLY A 103 -16.92 34.49 3.97
CA GLY A 103 -16.99 35.49 2.91
C GLY A 103 -17.07 34.93 1.50
N ILE A 104 -17.33 33.61 1.36
CA ILE A 104 -17.43 32.96 0.05
C ILE A 104 -18.87 32.97 -0.44
N PRO A 105 -19.15 33.50 -1.65
CA PRO A 105 -20.45 33.40 -2.30
C PRO A 105 -20.92 31.95 -2.42
N LEU A 106 -22.13 31.69 -1.93
CA LEU A 106 -22.73 30.35 -1.94
C LEU A 106 -24.06 30.40 -2.69
N LEU A 107 -24.17 29.58 -3.75
CA LEU A 107 -25.32 29.53 -4.63
C LEU A 107 -26.06 28.20 -4.45
N VAL A 108 -27.40 28.29 -4.40
CA VAL A 108 -28.31 27.14 -4.38
C VAL A 108 -29.55 27.57 -5.19
N ILE A 109 -29.73 27.08 -6.38
CA ILE A 109 -30.78 27.50 -7.34
C ILE A 109 -31.77 26.35 -7.53
N GLU A 110 -33.04 26.62 -7.29
CA GLU A 110 -34.11 25.63 -7.44
C GLU A 110 -34.40 25.27 -8.91
N GLY A 111 -34.79 24.01 -9.16
CA GLY A 111 -35.22 23.54 -10.48
C GLY A 111 -34.09 23.19 -11.46
N VAL A 112 -32.82 23.41 -11.08
CA VAL A 112 -31.62 23.07 -11.86
C VAL A 112 -30.58 22.39 -10.96
N GLU A 113 -29.61 21.75 -11.55
CA GLU A 113 -28.48 21.13 -10.82
C GLU A 113 -27.33 22.13 -10.64
N ALA A 114 -26.46 21.87 -9.67
CA ALA A 114 -25.26 22.68 -9.44
C ALA A 114 -24.41 22.82 -10.72
N ASP A 115 -24.33 21.75 -11.52
CA ASP A 115 -23.59 21.70 -12.78
C ASP A 115 -24.11 22.74 -13.80
N ASP A 116 -25.43 22.94 -13.86
CA ASP A 116 -26.06 23.92 -14.75
C ASP A 116 -25.75 25.37 -14.34
N VAL A 117 -25.72 25.62 -13.03
CA VAL A 117 -25.35 26.93 -12.48
C VAL A 117 -23.88 27.22 -12.75
N ILE A 118 -22.99 26.25 -12.48
CA ILE A 118 -21.55 26.33 -12.74
C ILE A 118 -21.30 26.54 -14.23
N GLY A 119 -21.96 25.75 -15.10
CA GLY A 119 -21.84 25.85 -16.56
C GLY A 119 -22.25 27.21 -17.06
N THR A 120 -23.36 27.77 -16.54
CA THR A 120 -23.86 29.11 -16.92
C THR A 120 -22.87 30.20 -16.58
N LEU A 121 -22.32 30.20 -15.33
CA LEU A 121 -21.34 31.18 -14.87
C LEU A 121 -19.99 31.02 -15.60
N ALA A 122 -19.54 29.79 -15.82
CA ALA A 122 -18.28 29.53 -16.50
C ALA A 122 -18.32 30.00 -17.96
N VAL A 123 -19.37 29.69 -18.70
CA VAL A 123 -19.53 30.12 -20.09
C VAL A 123 -19.74 31.65 -20.20
N ALA A 124 -20.45 32.27 -19.25
CA ALA A 124 -20.56 33.71 -19.19
C ALA A 124 -19.20 34.40 -18.98
N ALA A 125 -18.40 33.91 -18.04
CA ALA A 125 -17.05 34.39 -17.78
C ALA A 125 -16.09 34.15 -18.95
N SER A 126 -16.12 32.95 -19.58
CA SER A 126 -15.33 32.66 -20.77
C SER A 126 -15.65 33.59 -21.96
N LYS A 127 -16.93 33.89 -22.22
CA LYS A 127 -17.37 34.89 -23.23
C LYS A 127 -16.85 36.29 -22.92
N ALA A 128 -16.65 36.64 -21.65
CA ALA A 128 -16.02 37.87 -21.21
C ALA A 128 -14.48 37.82 -21.22
N ASN A 129 -13.91 36.76 -21.77
CA ASN A 129 -12.45 36.50 -21.80
C ASN A 129 -11.79 36.36 -20.42
N GLN A 130 -12.56 35.99 -19.37
CA GLN A 130 -12.09 35.71 -18.05
C GLN A 130 -11.65 34.23 -17.94
N LYS A 131 -10.52 33.98 -17.34
CA LYS A 131 -10.09 32.58 -17.05
C LYS A 131 -10.91 32.00 -15.92
N VAL A 132 -11.34 30.76 -16.07
CA VAL A 132 -12.21 30.03 -15.13
C VAL A 132 -11.54 28.72 -14.73
N LEU A 133 -11.57 28.43 -13.43
CA LEU A 133 -11.16 27.15 -12.86
C LEU A 133 -12.36 26.50 -12.18
N ILE A 134 -12.87 25.41 -12.74
CA ILE A 134 -13.95 24.63 -12.13
C ILE A 134 -13.35 23.54 -11.27
N SER A 135 -13.66 23.53 -9.99
CA SER A 135 -13.19 22.49 -9.06
C SER A 135 -14.28 21.47 -8.80
N THR A 136 -14.15 20.33 -9.45
CA THR A 136 -15.11 19.22 -9.40
C THR A 136 -14.44 17.86 -9.54
N GLY A 137 -15.16 16.81 -9.14
CA GLY A 137 -14.80 15.42 -9.46
C GLY A 137 -15.64 14.82 -10.55
N ASP A 138 -16.60 15.59 -11.08
CA ASP A 138 -17.52 15.12 -12.10
C ASP A 138 -16.87 15.14 -13.49
N LYS A 139 -16.97 14.01 -14.19
CA LYS A 139 -16.42 13.83 -15.55
C LYS A 139 -17.23 14.59 -16.60
N ASP A 140 -18.52 14.84 -16.32
CA ASP A 140 -19.43 15.42 -17.28
C ASP A 140 -19.13 16.91 -17.49
N MET A 141 -18.53 17.56 -16.51
CA MET A 141 -18.01 18.93 -16.60
C MET A 141 -16.93 19.12 -17.68
N ALA A 142 -16.32 18.03 -18.20
CA ALA A 142 -15.33 18.11 -19.27
C ALA A 142 -15.91 18.70 -20.57
N GLN A 143 -17.23 18.66 -20.77
CA GLN A 143 -17.92 19.31 -21.90
C GLN A 143 -17.81 20.83 -21.88
N LEU A 144 -17.48 21.44 -20.72
CA LEU A 144 -17.39 22.89 -20.55
C LEU A 144 -15.98 23.45 -20.84
N VAL A 145 -14.98 22.56 -20.99
CA VAL A 145 -13.59 22.96 -21.17
C VAL A 145 -13.41 23.66 -22.53
N ASP A 146 -12.85 24.86 -22.48
CA ASP A 146 -12.45 25.62 -23.63
C ASP A 146 -11.13 26.35 -23.43
N ASP A 147 -10.76 27.35 -24.26
CA ASP A 147 -9.51 28.10 -24.12
C ASP A 147 -9.42 28.92 -22.82
N ASN A 148 -10.52 29.16 -22.12
CA ASN A 148 -10.62 29.94 -20.90
C ASN A 148 -11.06 29.13 -19.69
N ILE A 149 -11.73 27.99 -19.90
CA ILE A 149 -12.27 27.12 -18.84
C ILE A 149 -11.40 25.89 -18.68
N MET A 150 -10.93 25.65 -17.46
CA MET A 150 -10.14 24.50 -17.05
C MET A 150 -10.79 23.82 -15.85
N LEU A 151 -10.63 22.49 -15.73
CA LEU A 151 -11.07 21.75 -14.55
C LEU A 151 -9.89 21.42 -13.63
N ILE A 152 -10.15 21.38 -12.33
CA ILE A 152 -9.24 20.82 -11.33
C ILE A 152 -9.95 19.76 -10.50
N ASN A 153 -9.33 18.59 -10.39
CA ASN A 153 -9.71 17.59 -9.40
C ASN A 153 -8.75 17.69 -8.21
N THR A 154 -9.22 18.27 -7.11
CA THR A 154 -8.39 18.53 -5.92
C THR A 154 -7.98 17.27 -5.14
N MET A 155 -8.46 16.07 -5.48
CA MET A 155 -8.01 14.83 -4.84
C MET A 155 -6.65 14.37 -5.33
N ASN A 156 -6.42 14.46 -6.64
CA ASN A 156 -5.19 14.01 -7.28
C ASN A 156 -4.42 15.16 -7.93
N ASN A 157 -4.85 16.40 -7.71
CA ASN A 157 -4.31 17.64 -8.31
C ASN A 157 -4.24 17.60 -9.84
N THR A 158 -5.13 16.84 -10.48
CA THR A 158 -5.18 16.75 -11.95
C THR A 158 -5.86 17.99 -12.53
N LEU A 159 -5.18 18.68 -13.42
CA LEU A 159 -5.71 19.77 -14.22
C LEU A 159 -6.12 19.22 -15.60
N LEU A 160 -7.29 19.63 -16.07
CA LEU A 160 -7.81 19.27 -17.39
C LEU A 160 -8.10 20.55 -18.18
N ASP A 161 -7.19 20.88 -19.09
CA ASP A 161 -7.43 21.80 -20.19
C ASP A 161 -7.87 21.01 -21.43
N ARG A 162 -8.02 21.68 -22.55
CA ARG A 162 -8.48 21.06 -23.81
C ARG A 162 -7.59 19.87 -24.23
N GLU A 163 -6.27 20.01 -24.15
CA GLU A 163 -5.32 18.96 -24.53
C GLU A 163 -5.42 17.76 -23.58
N ALA A 164 -5.49 18.02 -22.28
CA ALA A 164 -5.63 16.97 -21.27
C ALA A 164 -7.00 16.25 -21.35
N VAL A 165 -8.08 16.91 -21.78
CA VAL A 165 -9.36 16.26 -22.08
C VAL A 165 -9.20 15.31 -23.26
N ILE A 166 -8.55 15.75 -24.35
CA ILE A 166 -8.31 14.90 -25.53
C ILE A 166 -7.44 13.70 -25.16
N GLU A 167 -6.38 13.92 -24.39
CA GLU A 167 -5.51 12.84 -23.94
C GLU A 167 -6.26 11.82 -23.08
N LYS A 168 -7.08 12.30 -22.15
CA LYS A 168 -7.81 11.45 -21.19
C LYS A 168 -8.99 10.70 -21.80
N TYR A 169 -9.78 11.34 -22.66
CA TYR A 169 -11.03 10.79 -23.20
C TYR A 169 -10.90 10.33 -24.66
N GLY A 170 -9.81 10.68 -25.35
CA GLY A 170 -9.59 10.36 -26.77
C GLY A 170 -10.43 11.19 -27.74
N ILE A 171 -11.16 12.20 -27.27
CA ILE A 171 -12.03 13.10 -28.03
C ILE A 171 -11.96 14.52 -27.46
N PRO A 172 -12.21 15.58 -28.26
CA PRO A 172 -12.21 16.94 -27.75
C PRO A 172 -13.45 17.23 -26.89
N PRO A 173 -13.40 18.29 -26.05
CA PRO A 173 -14.50 18.68 -25.16
C PRO A 173 -15.87 18.77 -25.83
N GLU A 174 -15.93 19.26 -27.06
CA GLU A 174 -17.17 19.43 -27.82
C GLU A 174 -17.90 18.12 -28.14
N LEU A 175 -17.19 16.97 -28.07
CA LEU A 175 -17.79 15.66 -28.33
C LEU A 175 -18.09 14.87 -27.04
N ILE A 176 -17.83 15.44 -25.85
CA ILE A 176 -18.12 14.78 -24.57
C ILE A 176 -19.61 14.52 -24.39
N ILE A 177 -20.48 15.45 -24.79
CA ILE A 177 -21.93 15.26 -24.72
C ILE A 177 -22.35 14.10 -25.63
N ASP A 178 -21.85 14.08 -26.89
CA ASP A 178 -22.14 13.01 -27.85
C ASP A 178 -21.64 11.64 -27.32
N TYR A 179 -20.49 11.63 -26.67
CA TYR A 179 -19.94 10.43 -26.05
C TYR A 179 -20.84 9.89 -24.96
N LEU A 180 -21.28 10.74 -24.03
CA LEU A 180 -22.20 10.38 -22.94
C LEU A 180 -23.58 9.97 -23.49
N ALA A 181 -24.07 10.64 -24.54
CA ALA A 181 -25.32 10.32 -25.15
C ALA A 181 -25.33 8.95 -25.85
N LEU A 182 -24.20 8.55 -26.45
CA LEU A 182 -24.06 7.25 -27.10
C LEU A 182 -23.83 6.13 -26.09
N MET A 183 -22.95 6.35 -25.11
CA MET A 183 -22.56 5.32 -24.13
C MET A 183 -23.58 5.17 -23.01
N GLY A 184 -24.28 6.25 -22.66
CA GLY A 184 -25.05 6.35 -21.42
C GLY A 184 -24.17 6.62 -20.19
N ASP A 185 -24.83 6.93 -19.07
CA ASP A 185 -24.17 7.04 -17.76
C ASP A 185 -24.96 6.29 -16.69
N SER A 186 -24.34 5.25 -16.17
CA SER A 186 -24.94 4.45 -15.08
C SER A 186 -24.97 5.20 -13.74
N ALA A 187 -24.15 6.22 -13.53
CA ALA A 187 -24.16 7.02 -12.31
C ALA A 187 -25.41 7.92 -12.21
N ASP A 188 -25.91 8.40 -13.35
CA ASP A 188 -27.08 9.28 -13.45
C ASP A 188 -28.29 8.58 -14.06
N ASN A 189 -28.15 7.30 -14.37
CA ASN A 189 -29.17 6.50 -15.05
C ASN A 189 -29.55 7.06 -16.42
N ILE A 190 -28.55 7.59 -17.15
CA ILE A 190 -28.72 8.02 -18.55
C ILE A 190 -28.62 6.77 -19.42
N PRO A 191 -29.64 6.44 -20.22
CA PRO A 191 -29.74 5.11 -20.85
C PRO A 191 -28.71 4.87 -21.95
N GLY A 192 -28.33 5.89 -22.71
CA GLY A 192 -27.46 5.72 -23.87
C GLY A 192 -28.13 4.95 -25.02
N VAL A 193 -27.35 4.48 -25.96
CA VAL A 193 -27.76 3.56 -27.02
C VAL A 193 -27.50 2.12 -26.59
N ALA A 194 -28.52 1.29 -26.52
CA ALA A 194 -28.40 -0.08 -26.03
C ALA A 194 -27.28 -0.85 -26.75
N GLY A 195 -26.28 -1.33 -25.97
CA GLY A 195 -25.10 -2.08 -26.45
C GLY A 195 -24.05 -1.26 -27.20
N VAL A 196 -24.07 0.05 -27.09
CA VAL A 196 -22.97 0.95 -27.42
C VAL A 196 -22.23 1.21 -26.11
N GLY A 197 -21.05 0.67 -25.97
CA GLY A 197 -20.17 0.95 -24.82
C GLY A 197 -19.04 1.88 -25.23
N GLU A 198 -18.17 2.21 -24.27
CA GLU A 198 -17.06 3.16 -24.39
C GLU A 198 -16.29 3.05 -25.71
N LYS A 199 -15.74 1.85 -26.01
CA LYS A 199 -14.95 1.65 -27.24
C LYS A 199 -15.74 1.87 -28.53
N THR A 200 -17.03 1.54 -28.52
CA THR A 200 -17.89 1.71 -29.69
C THR A 200 -18.24 3.19 -29.88
N ALA A 201 -18.57 3.89 -28.80
CA ALA A 201 -18.84 5.32 -28.83
C ALA A 201 -17.62 6.11 -29.32
N LEU A 202 -16.43 5.83 -28.75
CA LEU A 202 -15.18 6.47 -29.19
C LEU A 202 -14.88 6.17 -30.66
N GLY A 203 -15.02 4.93 -31.11
CA GLY A 203 -14.78 4.57 -32.51
C GLY A 203 -15.72 5.27 -33.48
N LEU A 204 -16.98 5.50 -33.09
CA LEU A 204 -17.95 6.30 -33.88
C LEU A 204 -17.55 7.77 -33.96
N LEU A 205 -17.23 8.39 -32.82
CA LEU A 205 -16.88 9.80 -32.72
C LEU A 205 -15.54 10.12 -33.40
N GLN A 206 -14.53 9.27 -33.22
CA GLN A 206 -13.22 9.42 -33.87
C GLN A 206 -13.28 9.13 -35.37
N GLY A 207 -14.15 8.20 -35.82
CA GLY A 207 -14.21 7.78 -37.20
C GLY A 207 -15.15 8.64 -38.09
N ILE A 208 -16.19 9.21 -37.49
CA ILE A 208 -17.22 9.99 -38.25
C ILE A 208 -17.34 11.42 -37.71
N GLY A 209 -17.32 11.62 -36.38
CA GLY A 209 -17.53 12.92 -35.76
C GLY A 209 -18.70 12.92 -34.77
N SER A 210 -19.39 14.06 -34.62
CA SER A 210 -20.50 14.24 -33.68
C SER A 210 -21.67 13.27 -33.92
N MET A 211 -22.53 13.13 -32.95
CA MET A 211 -23.75 12.31 -33.06
C MET A 211 -24.61 12.73 -34.25
N ALA A 212 -24.71 14.02 -34.51
CA ALA A 212 -25.44 14.53 -35.69
C ALA A 212 -24.79 14.06 -37.02
N GLU A 213 -23.46 14.05 -37.10
CA GLU A 213 -22.73 13.57 -38.29
C GLU A 213 -22.82 12.05 -38.41
N ILE A 214 -22.82 11.31 -37.30
CA ILE A 214 -23.03 9.85 -37.28
C ILE A 214 -24.40 9.52 -37.86
N TYR A 215 -25.47 10.18 -37.40
CA TYR A 215 -26.83 9.95 -37.91
C TYR A 215 -27.05 10.41 -39.37
N ALA A 216 -26.25 11.37 -39.82
CA ALA A 216 -26.25 11.79 -41.23
C ALA A 216 -25.48 10.84 -42.17
N ASN A 217 -24.60 9.97 -41.60
CA ASN A 217 -23.69 9.09 -42.35
C ASN A 217 -23.72 7.64 -41.82
N LEU A 218 -24.89 7.09 -41.51
CA LEU A 218 -25.07 5.74 -40.98
C LEU A 218 -24.49 4.64 -41.88
N ASP A 219 -24.40 4.87 -43.18
CA ASP A 219 -23.76 4.00 -44.16
C ASP A 219 -22.26 3.82 -43.89
N LYS A 220 -21.56 4.88 -43.47
CA LYS A 220 -20.14 4.85 -43.13
C LYS A 220 -19.84 4.07 -41.85
N VAL A 221 -20.81 3.90 -40.97
CA VAL A 221 -20.64 3.13 -39.71
C VAL A 221 -20.17 1.70 -39.96
N ALA A 222 -20.65 1.09 -41.07
CA ALA A 222 -20.30 -0.27 -41.44
C ALA A 222 -18.84 -0.44 -41.88
N GLU A 223 -18.15 0.65 -42.22
CA GLU A 223 -16.76 0.69 -42.68
C GLU A 223 -15.75 0.88 -41.52
N LEU A 224 -16.23 1.28 -40.34
CA LEU A 224 -15.37 1.54 -39.18
C LEU A 224 -14.78 0.25 -38.60
N PRO A 225 -13.55 0.32 -38.03
CA PRO A 225 -12.90 -0.83 -37.41
C PRO A 225 -13.49 -1.12 -36.01
N ILE A 226 -14.83 -1.19 -35.93
CA ILE A 226 -15.57 -1.44 -34.69
C ILE A 226 -16.21 -2.82 -34.75
N ARG A 227 -16.14 -3.55 -33.64
CA ARG A 227 -16.76 -4.87 -33.53
C ARG A 227 -18.27 -4.77 -33.72
N GLY A 228 -18.79 -5.42 -34.77
CA GLY A 228 -20.22 -5.42 -35.09
C GLY A 228 -20.68 -4.25 -35.94
N ALA A 229 -19.79 -3.46 -36.55
CA ALA A 229 -20.07 -2.26 -37.36
C ALA A 229 -21.17 -2.47 -38.38
N LYS A 230 -21.22 -3.60 -39.08
CA LYS A 230 -22.23 -3.91 -40.13
C LYS A 230 -23.69 -3.85 -39.66
N LYS A 231 -23.96 -4.08 -38.36
CA LYS A 231 -25.32 -4.03 -37.77
C LYS A 231 -25.55 -2.81 -36.90
N LEU A 232 -24.48 -2.04 -36.66
CA LEU A 232 -24.51 -0.93 -35.72
C LEU A 232 -25.32 0.24 -36.26
N GLY A 233 -25.25 0.52 -37.57
CA GLY A 233 -26.05 1.58 -38.23
C GLY A 233 -27.56 1.41 -38.06
N ASP A 234 -28.07 0.21 -38.32
CA ASP A 234 -29.50 -0.12 -38.13
C ASP A 234 -29.91 0.04 -36.65
N LYS A 235 -29.02 -0.35 -35.72
CA LYS A 235 -29.27 -0.25 -34.29
C LYS A 235 -29.31 1.22 -33.83
N LEU A 236 -28.35 2.03 -34.26
CA LEU A 236 -28.32 3.45 -33.98
C LEU A 236 -29.63 4.12 -34.45
N LEU A 237 -30.09 3.77 -35.67
CA LEU A 237 -31.34 4.29 -36.23
C LEU A 237 -32.57 3.89 -35.38
N ALA A 238 -32.61 2.64 -34.92
CA ALA A 238 -33.71 2.13 -34.08
C ALA A 238 -33.76 2.80 -32.69
N GLU A 239 -32.62 3.17 -32.14
CA GLU A 239 -32.46 3.76 -30.79
C GLU A 239 -32.29 5.29 -30.82
N LYS A 240 -32.58 5.94 -31.94
CA LYS A 240 -32.34 7.37 -32.11
C LYS A 240 -33.05 8.24 -31.08
N GLU A 241 -34.29 7.94 -30.76
CA GLU A 241 -35.05 8.70 -29.74
C GLU A 241 -34.41 8.62 -28.37
N MET A 242 -33.84 7.44 -28.02
CA MET A 242 -33.13 7.22 -26.76
C MET A 242 -31.78 7.95 -26.73
N ALA A 243 -31.08 7.98 -27.87
CA ALA A 243 -29.85 8.77 -28.01
C ALA A 243 -30.12 10.28 -27.87
N ASP A 244 -31.19 10.78 -28.51
CA ASP A 244 -31.60 12.18 -28.42
C ASP A 244 -32.05 12.56 -27.00
N LEU A 245 -32.72 11.67 -26.28
CA LEU A 245 -33.04 11.84 -24.85
C LEU A 245 -31.76 11.89 -24.00
N SER A 246 -30.85 10.92 -24.18
CA SER A 246 -29.59 10.84 -23.47
C SER A 246 -28.71 12.07 -23.71
N TYR A 247 -28.70 12.59 -24.93
CA TYR A 247 -28.01 13.84 -25.29
C TYR A 247 -28.53 15.03 -24.47
N ARG A 248 -29.88 15.19 -24.40
CA ARG A 248 -30.49 16.26 -23.59
C ARG A 248 -30.24 16.10 -22.10
N LEU A 249 -30.25 14.88 -21.58
CA LEU A 249 -29.97 14.58 -20.16
C LEU A 249 -28.49 14.86 -19.79
N ALA A 250 -27.55 14.50 -20.67
CA ALA A 250 -26.11 14.69 -20.46
C ALA A 250 -25.66 16.16 -20.67
N THR A 251 -26.47 16.98 -21.38
CA THR A 251 -26.10 18.36 -21.65
C THR A 251 -26.26 19.24 -20.42
N ILE A 252 -25.17 19.89 -20.01
CA ILE A 252 -25.19 20.92 -18.99
C ILE A 252 -25.82 22.19 -19.54
N LYS A 253 -26.83 22.70 -18.83
CA LYS A 253 -27.50 23.92 -19.21
C LYS A 253 -26.64 25.15 -18.91
N THR A 254 -26.37 26.01 -19.89
CA THR A 254 -25.49 27.17 -19.78
C THR A 254 -26.19 28.52 -19.91
N ASP A 255 -27.52 28.50 -19.79
CA ASP A 255 -28.41 29.67 -19.93
C ASP A 255 -29.43 29.77 -18.78
N VAL A 256 -29.07 29.30 -17.58
CA VAL A 256 -29.88 29.42 -16.36
C VAL A 256 -30.06 30.91 -16.04
N ALA A 257 -31.29 31.33 -15.75
CA ALA A 257 -31.53 32.69 -15.27
C ALA A 257 -30.99 32.88 -13.86
N LEU A 258 -29.93 33.64 -13.74
CA LEU A 258 -29.25 33.92 -12.46
C LEU A 258 -29.34 35.43 -12.16
N ASP A 259 -29.61 35.75 -10.90
CA ASP A 259 -29.63 37.14 -10.41
C ASP A 259 -28.20 37.65 -10.07
N ILE A 260 -27.16 36.88 -10.35
CA ILE A 260 -25.76 37.16 -10.07
C ILE A 260 -24.89 36.96 -11.29
N THR A 261 -23.88 37.80 -11.48
CA THR A 261 -22.92 37.70 -12.59
C THR A 261 -21.54 37.26 -12.09
N PRO A 262 -20.66 36.75 -12.95
CA PRO A 262 -19.31 36.36 -12.60
C PRO A 262 -18.50 37.44 -11.86
N GLU A 263 -18.67 38.72 -12.21
CA GLU A 263 -17.96 39.83 -11.63
C GLU A 263 -18.40 40.14 -10.17
N GLN A 264 -19.56 39.66 -9.78
CA GLN A 264 -20.13 39.86 -8.43
C GLN A 264 -19.68 38.74 -7.45
N LEU A 265 -19.05 37.70 -7.94
CA LEU A 265 -18.61 36.55 -7.12
C LEU A 265 -17.29 36.82 -6.39
N THR A 266 -17.15 37.98 -5.77
CA THR A 266 -15.95 38.40 -5.08
C THR A 266 -15.81 37.69 -3.72
N LEU A 267 -14.59 37.26 -3.38
CA LEU A 267 -14.26 36.76 -2.04
C LEU A 267 -14.35 37.93 -1.05
N GLY A 268 -15.33 37.89 -0.16
CA GLY A 268 -15.57 38.92 0.85
C GLY A 268 -14.73 38.73 2.12
N ALA A 269 -14.88 39.68 3.05
CA ALA A 269 -14.25 39.57 4.39
C ALA A 269 -14.96 38.49 5.22
N SER A 270 -14.20 37.76 6.03
CA SER A 270 -14.73 36.76 6.96
C SER A 270 -15.49 37.39 8.11
N ASN A 271 -16.59 36.78 8.52
CA ASN A 271 -17.31 37.14 9.76
C ASN A 271 -16.77 36.30 10.92
N ASN A 272 -15.77 36.85 11.62
CA ASN A 272 -15.05 36.16 12.67
C ASN A 272 -15.92 35.81 13.88
N ASP A 273 -16.96 36.60 14.20
CA ASP A 273 -17.87 36.29 15.30
C ASP A 273 -18.68 35.02 15.03
N GLN A 274 -19.27 34.94 13.84
CA GLN A 274 -20.00 33.73 13.41
C GLN A 274 -19.07 32.54 13.29
N LEU A 275 -17.88 32.70 12.75
CA LEU A 275 -16.90 31.61 12.64
C LEU A 275 -16.46 31.10 14.03
N THR A 276 -16.29 32.01 15.00
CA THR A 276 -15.99 31.65 16.40
C THR A 276 -17.12 30.81 17.00
N GLU A 277 -18.36 31.18 16.77
CA GLU A 277 -19.52 30.42 17.21
C GLU A 277 -19.57 29.03 16.60
N TYR A 278 -19.52 28.93 15.26
CA TYR A 278 -19.60 27.64 14.57
C TYR A 278 -18.40 26.75 14.86
N PHE A 279 -17.18 27.28 14.84
CA PHE A 279 -15.99 26.46 15.12
C PHE A 279 -15.92 26.04 16.58
N GLY A 280 -16.46 26.87 17.52
CA GLY A 280 -16.66 26.47 18.91
C GLY A 280 -17.68 25.33 19.06
N ARG A 281 -18.88 25.49 18.46
CA ARG A 281 -19.97 24.49 18.52
C ARG A 281 -19.53 23.15 17.95
N TYR A 282 -18.88 23.14 16.76
CA TYR A 282 -18.48 21.91 16.09
C TYR A 282 -17.08 21.42 16.47
N GLU A 283 -16.44 22.08 17.47
CA GLU A 283 -15.13 21.73 18.05
C GLU A 283 -13.99 21.71 17.01
N PHE A 284 -14.03 22.59 16.04
CA PHE A 284 -12.94 22.79 15.08
C PHE A 284 -11.83 23.62 15.71
N LYS A 285 -11.19 23.07 16.75
CA LYS A 285 -10.26 23.78 17.67
C LYS A 285 -9.13 24.52 16.96
N ARG A 286 -8.60 23.95 15.86
CA ARG A 286 -7.54 24.60 15.07
C ARG A 286 -8.04 25.91 14.47
N TRP A 287 -9.15 25.86 13.74
CA TRP A 287 -9.72 27.04 13.08
C TRP A 287 -10.28 28.04 14.05
N LEU A 288 -10.81 27.59 15.17
CA LEU A 288 -11.22 28.47 16.26
C LEU A 288 -10.03 29.30 16.78
N ASN A 289 -8.88 28.66 17.01
CA ASN A 289 -7.66 29.37 17.46
C ASN A 289 -7.12 30.33 16.39
N GLU A 290 -7.19 29.95 15.08
CA GLU A 290 -6.79 30.83 13.97
C GLU A 290 -7.63 32.12 13.98
N VAL A 291 -8.95 32.03 14.09
CA VAL A 291 -9.88 33.16 14.13
C VAL A 291 -9.67 34.04 15.40
N MET A 292 -9.53 33.41 16.57
CA MET A 292 -9.32 34.13 17.83
C MET A 292 -7.98 34.87 17.90
N ASN A 293 -6.96 34.43 17.19
CA ASN A 293 -5.65 35.06 17.12
C ASN A 293 -5.55 36.16 16.03
N GLY A 294 -6.67 36.52 15.40
CA GLY A 294 -6.72 37.57 14.39
C GLY A 294 -6.03 37.22 13.07
N ALA A 295 -5.76 35.93 12.81
CA ALA A 295 -5.33 35.48 11.52
C ALA A 295 -6.55 35.48 10.58
N ASP A 296 -6.40 36.06 9.37
CA ASP A 296 -7.40 35.90 8.32
C ASP A 296 -7.61 34.42 8.10
N SER A 297 -8.82 33.95 8.39
CA SER A 297 -9.14 32.53 8.46
C SER A 297 -8.99 31.76 7.12
N ILE A 298 -8.74 32.48 6.03
CA ILE A 298 -8.66 31.95 4.66
C ILE A 298 -7.27 32.13 4.02
N THR A 299 -6.55 33.23 4.32
CA THR A 299 -5.35 33.62 3.55
C THR A 299 -4.00 33.41 4.24
N ASN A 300 -3.95 33.16 5.54
CA ASN A 300 -2.69 32.92 6.26
C ASN A 300 -2.41 31.43 6.43
N ASN A 301 -1.76 30.83 5.44
CA ASN A 301 -1.05 29.55 5.59
C ASN A 301 0.46 29.79 5.40
N ASN A 302 1.17 29.95 6.50
CA ASN A 302 2.60 29.66 6.57
C ASN A 302 2.87 28.16 6.82
N GLU A 303 1.99 27.28 6.37
CA GLU A 303 2.19 25.84 6.43
C GLU A 303 1.69 25.19 5.13
N GLN A 304 2.55 24.41 4.52
CA GLN A 304 2.34 23.66 3.30
C GLN A 304 1.06 22.79 3.33
N PRO A 305 0.41 22.55 2.19
CA PRO A 305 -0.84 21.80 2.12
C PRO A 305 -0.64 20.38 2.63
N THR A 306 -1.33 20.05 3.72
CA THR A 306 -1.46 18.67 4.19
C THR A 306 -2.18 17.85 3.10
N LYS A 307 -1.45 17.00 2.42
CA LYS A 307 -2.00 16.00 1.50
C LYS A 307 -3.06 15.17 2.22
N ILE A 308 -4.27 15.16 1.70
CA ILE A 308 -5.33 14.25 2.12
C ILE A 308 -4.91 12.85 1.69
N ASN A 309 -4.35 12.08 2.62
CA ASN A 309 -4.04 10.68 2.37
C ASN A 309 -5.29 9.83 2.54
N HIS A 310 -5.62 9.06 1.51
CA HIS A 310 -6.49 7.91 1.65
C HIS A 310 -5.97 7.01 2.77
N TYR A 311 -6.85 6.68 3.71
CA TYR A 311 -6.56 5.69 4.74
C TYR A 311 -6.54 4.28 4.11
N GLN A 312 -5.41 3.92 3.54
CA GLN A 312 -4.79 2.63 3.78
C GLN A 312 -3.76 2.88 4.87
N ALA A 313 -3.72 2.01 5.88
CA ALA A 313 -2.81 2.14 7.01
C ALA A 313 -1.35 2.10 6.51
N THR A 314 -0.82 3.28 6.20
CA THR A 314 0.60 3.52 5.95
C THR A 314 1.06 4.55 6.97
N PRO A 315 2.17 4.30 7.68
CA PRO A 315 2.72 5.25 8.63
C PRO A 315 3.02 6.57 7.92
N ALA A 316 2.63 7.68 8.55
CA ALA A 316 2.99 9.01 8.08
C ALA A 316 4.52 9.12 7.97
N LEU A 317 4.98 9.53 6.81
CA LEU A 317 6.39 9.78 6.53
C LEU A 317 6.93 10.83 7.49
N ALA A 318 8.00 10.51 8.20
CA ALA A 318 8.86 11.51 8.81
C ALA A 318 9.41 12.39 7.68
N GLN A 319 9.03 13.65 7.66
CA GLN A 319 9.73 14.62 6.83
C GLN A 319 11.13 14.78 7.41
N ASP A 320 12.12 14.45 6.61
CA ASP A 320 13.49 14.88 6.84
C ASP A 320 13.49 16.41 6.73
N ASN A 321 13.65 17.10 7.85
CA ASN A 321 13.65 18.56 7.94
C ASN A 321 14.95 19.19 7.39
N SER A 322 15.51 18.61 6.34
CA SER A 322 16.60 19.20 5.57
C SER A 322 16.16 19.44 4.13
N ASP A 323 15.06 20.18 3.93
CA ASP A 323 14.73 20.75 2.62
C ASP A 323 15.64 21.95 2.31
N GLU A 324 16.93 21.70 2.14
CA GLU A 324 17.67 22.38 1.09
C GLU A 324 17.17 21.79 -0.22
N ALA A 325 16.53 22.58 -1.06
CA ALA A 325 16.12 22.18 -2.40
C ALA A 325 17.38 21.67 -3.13
N LEU A 326 17.52 20.36 -3.16
CA LEU A 326 18.63 19.74 -3.91
C LEU A 326 18.50 20.20 -5.37
N PRO A 327 19.60 20.68 -6.00
CA PRO A 327 19.56 21.04 -7.41
C PRO A 327 19.08 19.81 -8.20
N ALA A 328 18.03 19.99 -9.01
CA ALA A 328 17.50 18.94 -9.85
C ALA A 328 18.65 18.36 -10.69
N ILE A 329 18.98 17.10 -10.45
CA ILE A 329 20.02 16.41 -11.24
C ILE A 329 19.39 16.15 -12.61
N GLN A 330 19.96 16.74 -13.64
CA GLN A 330 19.47 16.56 -15.01
C GLN A 330 19.81 15.16 -15.50
N ILE A 331 18.79 14.43 -15.94
CA ILE A 331 18.93 13.19 -16.71
C ILE A 331 19.12 13.58 -18.17
N ASP A 332 20.25 13.21 -18.74
CA ASP A 332 20.58 13.50 -20.14
C ASP A 332 20.43 12.24 -21.01
N ARG A 333 19.22 12.02 -21.49
CA ARG A 333 18.86 10.85 -22.31
C ARG A 333 19.56 10.85 -23.68
N SER A 334 20.14 11.97 -24.11
CA SER A 334 20.91 12.01 -25.37
C SER A 334 22.18 11.15 -25.34
N ARG A 335 22.59 10.71 -24.16
CA ARG A 335 23.77 9.86 -23.92
C ARG A 335 23.42 8.36 -23.79
N TYR A 336 22.18 7.99 -24.08
CA TYR A 336 21.73 6.61 -24.04
C TYR A 336 21.97 5.92 -25.38
N GLU A 337 22.49 4.70 -25.32
CA GLU A 337 22.79 3.88 -26.46
C GLU A 337 22.00 2.56 -26.48
N THR A 338 21.56 2.14 -27.67
CA THR A 338 20.99 0.80 -27.88
C THR A 338 22.03 -0.11 -28.52
N LEU A 339 22.34 -1.25 -27.89
CA LEU A 339 23.41 -2.15 -28.33
C LEU A 339 22.83 -3.27 -29.19
N LEU A 340 22.89 -3.14 -30.51
CA LEU A 340 22.35 -4.12 -31.45
C LEU A 340 23.39 -5.04 -32.09
N THR A 341 24.65 -4.64 -32.04
CA THR A 341 25.75 -5.39 -32.68
C THR A 341 26.76 -5.89 -31.65
N GLU A 342 27.48 -6.94 -31.99
CA GLU A 342 28.58 -7.45 -31.18
C GLU A 342 29.70 -6.41 -31.02
N ALA A 343 29.92 -5.55 -32.02
CA ALA A 343 30.87 -4.47 -31.93
C ALA A 343 30.47 -3.41 -30.89
N ASP A 344 29.17 -3.07 -30.80
CA ASP A 344 28.65 -2.16 -29.78
C ASP A 344 28.82 -2.73 -28.40
N LEU A 345 28.46 -4.02 -28.22
CA LEU A 345 28.60 -4.71 -26.95
C LEU A 345 30.08 -4.80 -26.53
N ASN A 346 30.97 -5.16 -27.41
CA ASN A 346 32.41 -5.21 -27.11
C ASN A 346 32.95 -3.85 -26.67
N ARG A 347 32.54 -2.77 -27.32
CA ARG A 347 32.92 -1.39 -26.93
C ARG A 347 32.43 -1.08 -25.50
N TRP A 348 31.21 -1.48 -25.15
CA TRP A 348 30.69 -1.30 -23.81
C TRP A 348 31.35 -2.22 -22.78
N VAL A 349 31.63 -3.48 -23.11
CA VAL A 349 32.42 -4.39 -22.26
C VAL A 349 33.77 -3.78 -21.87
N GLU A 350 34.45 -3.13 -22.80
CA GLU A 350 35.71 -2.44 -22.46
C GLU A 350 35.50 -1.21 -21.56
N LYS A 351 34.42 -0.44 -21.74
CA LYS A 351 34.03 0.64 -20.80
C LYS A 351 33.75 0.09 -19.38
N LEU A 352 32.97 -0.98 -19.30
CA LEU A 352 32.61 -1.62 -18.02
C LEU A 352 33.84 -2.22 -17.31
N LYS A 353 34.81 -2.78 -18.03
CA LYS A 353 36.07 -3.28 -17.46
C LYS A 353 36.89 -2.16 -16.80
N GLN A 354 36.82 -0.94 -17.35
CA GLN A 354 37.55 0.21 -16.86
C GLN A 354 36.83 0.95 -15.74
N ALA A 355 35.54 0.72 -15.59
CA ALA A 355 34.73 1.35 -14.55
C ALA A 355 35.07 0.79 -13.16
N LYS A 356 35.13 1.67 -12.16
CA LYS A 356 35.17 1.25 -10.75
C LYS A 356 33.82 0.73 -10.29
N LEU A 357 32.79 1.41 -10.71
CA LEU A 357 31.39 1.13 -10.39
C LEU A 357 30.54 1.31 -11.67
N PHE A 358 29.57 0.43 -11.87
CA PHE A 358 28.52 0.62 -12.87
C PHE A 358 27.17 0.13 -12.34
N ALA A 359 26.09 0.75 -12.82
CA ALA A 359 24.75 0.28 -12.56
C ALA A 359 24.40 -0.84 -13.53
N LEU A 360 23.64 -1.82 -13.02
CA LEU A 360 23.22 -3.02 -13.73
C LEU A 360 21.75 -3.30 -13.40
N ASP A 361 20.95 -3.49 -14.43
CA ASP A 361 19.54 -3.83 -14.30
C ASP A 361 19.14 -4.83 -15.39
N THR A 362 18.09 -5.63 -15.15
CA THR A 362 17.60 -6.65 -16.07
C THR A 362 16.15 -6.43 -16.42
N GLU A 363 15.85 -6.50 -17.70
CA GLU A 363 14.48 -6.50 -18.19
C GLU A 363 13.99 -7.92 -18.47
N THR A 364 12.76 -8.20 -18.05
CA THR A 364 12.17 -9.54 -18.13
C THR A 364 10.73 -9.50 -18.66
N ASP A 365 10.24 -10.64 -19.14
CA ASP A 365 8.87 -10.80 -19.62
C ASP A 365 7.86 -11.16 -18.53
N ASN A 366 8.32 -11.40 -17.30
CA ASN A 366 7.48 -11.83 -16.18
C ASN A 366 8.04 -11.33 -14.85
N LEU A 367 7.17 -11.04 -13.88
CA LEU A 367 7.56 -10.68 -12.51
C LEU A 367 7.96 -11.89 -11.65
N ASP A 368 7.49 -13.10 -11.99
CA ASP A 368 7.92 -14.32 -11.32
C ASP A 368 9.35 -14.66 -11.72
N TYR A 369 10.30 -14.38 -10.82
CA TYR A 369 11.73 -14.56 -11.06
C TYR A 369 12.14 -16.01 -11.41
N MET A 370 11.31 -17.02 -11.11
CA MET A 370 11.56 -18.41 -11.51
C MET A 370 10.99 -18.75 -12.89
N ALA A 371 10.01 -18.01 -13.39
CA ALA A 371 9.42 -18.18 -14.71
C ALA A 371 9.96 -17.15 -15.73
N ALA A 372 10.40 -16.00 -15.28
CA ALA A 372 10.84 -14.87 -16.11
C ALA A 372 11.98 -15.23 -17.08
N ASN A 373 11.87 -14.79 -18.33
CA ASN A 373 12.95 -14.84 -19.28
C ASN A 373 13.68 -13.50 -19.30
N LEU A 374 15.02 -13.57 -19.37
CA LEU A 374 15.85 -12.37 -19.55
C LEU A 374 15.69 -11.87 -21.00
N VAL A 375 15.11 -10.67 -21.15
CA VAL A 375 14.81 -10.08 -22.47
C VAL A 375 15.68 -8.86 -22.79
N GLY A 376 16.33 -8.29 -21.78
CA GLY A 376 17.29 -7.20 -21.96
C GLY A 376 18.16 -6.96 -20.74
N ILE A 377 19.21 -6.19 -20.90
CA ILE A 377 20.13 -5.77 -19.84
C ILE A 377 20.46 -4.29 -20.04
N SER A 378 20.42 -3.50 -18.98
CA SER A 378 20.85 -2.11 -19.03
C SER A 378 22.06 -1.84 -18.13
N PHE A 379 22.86 -0.84 -18.54
CA PHE A 379 24.06 -0.43 -17.85
C PHE A 379 24.12 1.09 -17.76
N ALA A 380 24.67 1.62 -16.67
CA ALA A 380 25.03 3.03 -16.60
C ALA A 380 26.37 3.23 -15.90
N LEU A 381 27.09 4.27 -16.33
CA LEU A 381 28.37 4.69 -15.79
C LEU A 381 28.22 5.97 -14.97
N GLU A 382 29.18 6.22 -14.08
CA GLU A 382 29.17 7.41 -13.20
C GLU A 382 29.12 8.74 -13.99
N ASN A 383 29.57 8.74 -15.23
CA ASN A 383 29.61 9.92 -16.12
C ASN A 383 28.25 10.22 -16.79
N GLY A 384 27.20 9.41 -16.54
CA GLY A 384 25.87 9.57 -17.13
C GLY A 384 25.70 8.94 -18.53
N GLU A 385 26.66 8.17 -19.01
CA GLU A 385 26.46 7.29 -20.16
C GLU A 385 25.66 6.06 -19.72
N ALA A 386 24.61 5.71 -20.47
CA ALA A 386 23.83 4.51 -20.23
C ALA A 386 23.55 3.76 -21.54
N ALA A 387 23.29 2.46 -21.43
CA ALA A 387 22.99 1.62 -22.59
C ALA A 387 21.99 0.53 -22.25
N TYR A 388 21.20 0.19 -23.26
CA TYR A 388 20.32 -0.96 -23.24
C TYR A 388 20.74 -2.00 -24.27
N LEU A 389 20.87 -3.23 -23.85
CA LEU A 389 21.16 -4.40 -24.68
C LEU A 389 19.89 -5.26 -24.79
N PRO A 390 19.09 -5.12 -25.87
CA PRO A 390 17.96 -6.00 -26.10
C PRO A 390 18.45 -7.41 -26.48
N LEU A 391 17.88 -8.44 -25.86
CA LEU A 391 18.18 -9.84 -26.13
C LEU A 391 17.03 -10.59 -26.81
N GLN A 392 15.80 -10.14 -26.55
CA GLN A 392 14.60 -10.74 -27.13
C GLN A 392 13.55 -9.67 -27.37
N LEU A 393 13.06 -9.57 -28.60
CA LEU A 393 11.95 -8.69 -28.99
C LEU A 393 10.88 -9.53 -29.65
N ASP A 394 9.61 -9.32 -29.30
CA ASP A 394 8.45 -10.11 -29.75
C ASP A 394 7.32 -9.20 -30.25
N TYR A 395 7.60 -8.48 -31.33
CA TYR A 395 6.63 -7.68 -32.07
C TYR A 395 6.95 -7.62 -33.58
N LEU A 396 5.92 -7.32 -34.39
CA LEU A 396 6.08 -7.25 -35.84
C LEU A 396 7.02 -6.13 -36.28
N GLY A 397 8.04 -6.47 -37.05
CA GLY A 397 9.05 -5.51 -37.52
C GLY A 397 10.19 -5.26 -36.53
N ALA A 398 10.28 -6.00 -35.43
CA ALA A 398 11.37 -5.89 -34.49
C ALA A 398 12.75 -6.08 -35.15
N PRO A 399 13.75 -5.27 -34.83
CA PRO A 399 15.11 -5.44 -35.34
C PRO A 399 15.73 -6.73 -34.81
N LYS A 400 16.72 -7.24 -35.50
CA LYS A 400 17.47 -8.42 -35.06
C LYS A 400 18.34 -8.03 -33.85
N THR A 401 18.21 -8.76 -32.77
CA THR A 401 19.04 -8.62 -31.56
C THR A 401 20.26 -9.53 -31.60
N LEU A 402 21.20 -9.29 -30.69
CA LEU A 402 22.28 -10.23 -30.43
C LEU A 402 21.71 -11.55 -29.88
N GLU A 403 22.35 -12.64 -30.25
CA GLU A 403 22.04 -13.93 -29.67
C GLU A 403 22.39 -13.95 -28.18
N LYS A 404 21.43 -14.33 -27.33
CA LYS A 404 21.55 -14.23 -25.87
C LYS A 404 22.78 -14.95 -25.31
N THR A 405 23.11 -16.13 -25.81
CA THR A 405 24.31 -16.88 -25.37
C THR A 405 25.59 -16.15 -25.71
N THR A 406 25.69 -15.53 -26.88
CA THR A 406 26.84 -14.70 -27.31
C THR A 406 26.99 -13.48 -26.39
N ALA A 407 25.91 -12.75 -26.17
CA ALA A 407 25.90 -11.58 -25.31
C ALA A 407 26.31 -11.89 -23.85
N LEU A 408 25.74 -12.95 -23.27
CA LEU A 408 26.09 -13.37 -21.92
C LEU A 408 27.54 -13.88 -21.81
N THR A 409 28.07 -14.55 -22.83
CA THR A 409 29.46 -14.99 -22.86
C THR A 409 30.43 -13.81 -22.85
N LEU A 410 30.13 -12.74 -23.58
CA LEU A 410 30.96 -11.51 -23.61
C LEU A 410 30.88 -10.75 -22.29
N LEU A 411 29.71 -10.72 -21.63
CA LEU A 411 29.50 -10.00 -20.38
C LEU A 411 30.03 -10.77 -19.15
N LYS A 412 30.04 -12.10 -19.19
CA LYS A 412 30.39 -12.94 -18.05
C LYS A 412 31.70 -12.55 -17.36
N PRO A 413 32.81 -12.27 -18.05
CA PRO A 413 34.08 -11.87 -17.41
C PRO A 413 33.98 -10.57 -16.61
N VAL A 414 33.05 -9.66 -16.96
CA VAL A 414 32.83 -8.39 -16.27
C VAL A 414 31.87 -8.58 -15.11
N LEU A 415 30.79 -9.31 -15.33
CA LEU A 415 29.75 -9.53 -14.31
C LEU A 415 30.26 -10.38 -13.15
N GLU A 416 31.09 -11.39 -13.41
CA GLU A 416 31.67 -12.28 -12.40
C GLU A 416 32.98 -11.74 -11.79
N ASN A 417 33.45 -10.54 -12.19
CA ASN A 417 34.65 -9.95 -11.62
C ASN A 417 34.35 -9.24 -10.27
N PRO A 418 34.88 -9.72 -9.15
CA PRO A 418 34.63 -9.11 -7.85
C PRO A 418 35.36 -7.76 -7.66
N ALA A 419 36.35 -7.43 -8.50
CA ALA A 419 37.08 -6.17 -8.42
C ALA A 419 36.30 -5.01 -9.03
N ILE A 420 35.30 -5.27 -9.86
CA ILE A 420 34.45 -4.25 -10.47
C ILE A 420 33.18 -4.17 -9.67
N GLN A 421 32.90 -3.02 -9.06
CA GLN A 421 31.69 -2.82 -8.24
C GLN A 421 30.43 -2.68 -9.10
N LYS A 422 29.34 -3.19 -8.62
CA LYS A 422 27.99 -3.09 -9.23
C LYS A 422 27.01 -2.49 -8.24
N VAL A 423 26.07 -1.71 -8.77
CA VAL A 423 24.88 -1.22 -8.08
C VAL A 423 23.62 -1.61 -8.84
N GLY A 424 22.57 -1.93 -8.13
CA GLY A 424 21.24 -2.14 -8.68
C GLY A 424 20.16 -1.53 -7.79
N GLN A 425 18.91 -1.61 -8.23
CA GLN A 425 17.73 -1.24 -7.47
C GLN A 425 16.91 -2.52 -7.21
N ASN A 426 16.74 -2.94 -5.96
CA ASN A 426 16.15 -4.26 -5.63
C ASN A 426 16.93 -5.41 -6.33
N PHE A 427 18.22 -5.32 -6.24
CA PHE A 427 19.18 -6.08 -7.03
C PHE A 427 19.13 -7.60 -6.84
N LYS A 428 18.45 -8.06 -5.79
CA LYS A 428 18.19 -9.48 -5.54
C LYS A 428 17.47 -10.15 -6.72
N TYR A 429 16.53 -9.45 -7.35
CA TYR A 429 15.82 -9.93 -8.54
C TYR A 429 16.80 -10.20 -9.68
N ASP A 430 17.63 -9.21 -10.03
CA ASP A 430 18.59 -9.30 -11.11
C ASP A 430 19.64 -10.40 -10.88
N LEU A 431 20.15 -10.48 -9.64
CA LEU A 431 21.06 -11.57 -9.24
C LEU A 431 20.43 -12.95 -9.49
N THR A 432 19.14 -13.09 -9.24
CA THR A 432 18.41 -14.32 -9.46
C THR A 432 18.25 -14.61 -10.95
N ILE A 433 17.90 -13.61 -11.75
CA ILE A 433 17.81 -13.74 -13.22
C ILE A 433 19.15 -14.13 -13.83
N PHE A 434 20.25 -13.46 -13.46
CA PHE A 434 21.60 -13.80 -13.94
C PHE A 434 22.00 -15.21 -13.53
N ALA A 435 21.78 -15.60 -12.28
CA ALA A 435 22.11 -16.94 -11.78
C ALA A 435 21.37 -18.05 -12.54
N ARG A 436 20.10 -17.83 -12.91
CA ARG A 436 19.33 -18.75 -13.76
C ARG A 436 19.87 -18.84 -15.20
N ASN A 437 20.57 -17.82 -15.65
CA ASN A 437 21.24 -17.78 -16.95
C ASN A 437 22.74 -18.17 -16.88
N GLY A 438 23.22 -18.76 -15.79
CA GLY A 438 24.57 -19.29 -15.63
C GLY A 438 25.64 -18.24 -15.36
N ILE A 439 25.26 -17.06 -14.85
CA ILE A 439 26.15 -15.98 -14.42
C ILE A 439 26.03 -15.77 -12.92
N ASP A 440 27.13 -15.89 -12.21
CA ASP A 440 27.25 -15.60 -10.79
C ASP A 440 27.81 -14.18 -10.60
N VAL A 441 26.92 -13.18 -10.52
CA VAL A 441 27.33 -11.78 -10.41
C VAL A 441 28.11 -11.54 -9.12
N GLN A 442 29.34 -11.07 -9.26
CA GLN A 442 30.25 -10.74 -8.18
C GLN A 442 30.49 -9.23 -8.07
N GLY A 443 31.02 -8.76 -6.94
CA GLY A 443 31.30 -7.34 -6.75
C GLY A 443 30.06 -6.48 -6.54
N VAL A 444 28.93 -7.06 -6.08
CA VAL A 444 27.75 -6.30 -5.65
C VAL A 444 28.14 -5.44 -4.45
N ALA A 445 28.18 -4.13 -4.64
CA ALA A 445 28.64 -3.16 -3.65
C ALA A 445 27.52 -2.28 -3.10
N PHE A 446 26.44 -2.09 -3.87
CA PHE A 446 25.34 -1.20 -3.53
C PHE A 446 23.99 -1.73 -4.04
N ASP A 447 22.92 -1.38 -3.31
CA ASP A 447 21.53 -1.52 -3.71
C ASP A 447 20.79 -0.29 -3.22
N THR A 448 20.27 0.52 -4.13
CA THR A 448 19.66 1.82 -3.81
C THR A 448 18.38 1.70 -3.02
N MET A 449 17.61 0.61 -3.16
CA MET A 449 16.48 0.30 -2.30
C MET A 449 16.92 0.07 -0.86
N LEU A 450 18.00 -0.69 -0.64
CA LEU A 450 18.51 -1.00 0.70
C LEU A 450 19.25 0.20 1.32
N GLU A 451 19.98 1.01 0.53
CA GLU A 451 20.57 2.26 1.03
C GLU A 451 19.49 3.19 1.58
N SER A 452 18.40 3.39 0.80
CA SER A 452 17.25 4.16 1.25
C SER A 452 16.55 3.58 2.47
N TYR A 453 16.40 2.25 2.50
CA TYR A 453 15.76 1.56 3.61
C TYR A 453 16.55 1.68 4.91
N VAL A 454 17.87 1.56 4.86
CA VAL A 454 18.74 1.74 6.04
C VAL A 454 18.71 3.18 6.54
N LEU A 455 18.68 4.16 5.63
CA LEU A 455 18.53 5.58 5.99
C LEU A 455 17.19 5.88 6.65
N ASN A 456 16.10 5.29 6.17
CA ASN A 456 14.76 5.49 6.73
C ASN A 456 13.83 4.32 6.40
N SER A 457 13.68 3.38 7.33
CA SER A 457 12.88 2.16 7.16
C SER A 457 11.37 2.39 7.02
N THR A 458 10.87 3.61 7.25
CA THR A 458 9.44 3.94 7.18
C THR A 458 9.01 4.55 5.84
N GLY A 459 9.95 4.75 4.90
CA GLY A 459 9.71 5.33 3.59
C GLY A 459 9.19 4.34 2.55
N ARG A 460 8.92 4.87 1.36
CA ARG A 460 8.81 4.06 0.14
C ARG A 460 10.19 4.01 -0.52
N HIS A 461 10.55 2.83 -1.05
CA HIS A 461 11.89 2.56 -1.54
C HIS A 461 11.91 2.11 -3.02
N ASN A 462 10.79 2.26 -3.75
CA ASN A 462 10.78 2.05 -5.19
C ASN A 462 11.49 3.20 -5.91
N MET A 463 12.00 2.94 -7.09
CA MET A 463 12.83 3.87 -7.86
C MET A 463 12.14 5.20 -8.15
N ASP A 464 10.87 5.19 -8.55
CA ASP A 464 10.10 6.40 -8.87
C ASP A 464 10.01 7.36 -7.67
N ASP A 465 9.65 6.82 -6.48
CA ASP A 465 9.58 7.61 -5.26
C ASP A 465 10.96 8.12 -4.82
N LEU A 466 12.02 7.32 -5.02
CA LEU A 466 13.39 7.72 -4.70
C LEU A 466 13.91 8.80 -5.67
N ALA A 467 13.72 8.61 -6.98
CA ALA A 467 14.11 9.58 -8.00
C ALA A 467 13.43 10.93 -7.77
N LYS A 468 12.14 10.91 -7.50
CA LYS A 468 11.39 12.12 -7.18
C LYS A 468 11.89 12.81 -5.92
N ARG A 469 12.21 12.04 -4.86
CA ARG A 469 12.63 12.56 -3.55
C ARG A 469 14.05 13.09 -3.57
N TYR A 470 14.99 12.35 -4.16
CA TYR A 470 16.41 12.62 -4.04
C TYR A 470 17.02 13.30 -5.28
N LEU A 471 16.42 13.12 -6.45
CA LEU A 471 16.90 13.70 -7.70
C LEU A 471 16.00 14.81 -8.25
N GLY A 472 14.76 14.96 -7.70
CA GLY A 472 13.76 15.87 -8.27
C GLY A 472 13.30 15.45 -9.68
N HIS A 473 13.56 14.20 -10.07
CA HIS A 473 13.28 13.64 -11.38
C HIS A 473 12.04 12.73 -11.36
N GLN A 474 11.22 12.85 -12.40
CA GLN A 474 10.12 11.91 -12.65
C GLN A 474 10.56 10.92 -13.72
N THR A 475 10.67 9.65 -13.35
CA THR A 475 11.04 8.54 -14.23
C THR A 475 9.93 8.24 -15.24
N ILE A 476 10.29 7.59 -16.33
CA ILE A 476 9.31 6.98 -17.24
C ILE A 476 8.66 5.81 -16.50
N SER A 477 7.33 5.81 -16.37
CA SER A 477 6.66 4.69 -15.72
C SER A 477 6.47 3.51 -16.69
N PHE A 478 6.52 2.28 -16.17
CA PHE A 478 6.25 1.09 -16.98
C PHE A 478 4.87 1.14 -17.67
N GLU A 479 3.87 1.71 -16.99
CA GLU A 479 2.53 1.87 -17.56
C GLU A 479 2.48 2.81 -18.78
N GLU A 480 3.40 3.80 -18.87
CA GLU A 480 3.49 4.70 -20.03
C GLU A 480 3.97 3.99 -21.29
N ILE A 481 4.86 3.01 -21.15
CA ILE A 481 5.43 2.29 -22.29
C ILE A 481 4.69 0.99 -22.62
N ALA A 482 4.12 0.31 -21.61
CA ALA A 482 3.47 -0.99 -21.72
C ALA A 482 1.93 -0.95 -21.73
N GLY A 483 1.33 0.18 -21.31
CA GLY A 483 -0.12 0.27 -21.11
C GLY A 483 -0.59 -0.32 -19.79
N LYS A 484 -1.91 -0.39 -19.56
CA LYS A 484 -2.52 -0.81 -18.27
C LYS A 484 -3.49 -1.98 -18.43
N GLY A 485 -3.64 -2.74 -17.35
CA GLY A 485 -4.70 -3.75 -17.21
C GLY A 485 -4.48 -5.00 -18.07
N LYS A 486 -5.57 -5.62 -18.55
CA LYS A 486 -5.53 -6.90 -19.28
C LYS A 486 -4.79 -6.88 -20.62
N ASN A 487 -4.58 -5.70 -21.18
CA ASN A 487 -3.89 -5.52 -22.46
C ASN A 487 -2.47 -4.94 -22.25
N GLN A 488 -1.96 -4.93 -21.03
CA GLN A 488 -0.61 -4.49 -20.75
C GLN A 488 0.39 -5.41 -21.47
N LEU A 489 1.33 -4.80 -22.19
CA LEU A 489 2.37 -5.52 -22.91
C LEU A 489 3.42 -6.06 -21.93
N THR A 490 4.01 -7.19 -22.26
CA THR A 490 5.24 -7.65 -21.64
C THR A 490 6.41 -6.85 -22.20
N PHE A 491 7.54 -6.78 -21.48
CA PHE A 491 8.64 -5.89 -21.88
C PHE A 491 9.17 -6.16 -23.30
N ASN A 492 9.27 -7.42 -23.70
CA ASN A 492 9.71 -7.83 -25.04
C ASN A 492 8.72 -7.45 -26.17
N GLN A 493 7.50 -7.04 -25.84
CA GLN A 493 6.48 -6.60 -26.80
C GLN A 493 6.48 -5.07 -26.98
N ILE A 494 7.24 -4.34 -26.17
CA ILE A 494 7.34 -2.88 -26.26
C ILE A 494 8.26 -2.50 -27.42
N PRO A 495 7.89 -1.49 -28.27
CA PRO A 495 8.79 -0.98 -29.31
C PRO A 495 10.15 -0.58 -28.77
N LEU A 496 11.22 -0.98 -29.48
CA LEU A 496 12.60 -0.88 -29.02
C LEU A 496 12.99 0.53 -28.58
N GLU A 497 12.55 1.56 -29.26
CA GLU A 497 12.88 2.95 -28.96
C GLU A 497 12.40 3.34 -27.56
N LYS A 498 11.18 2.92 -27.20
CA LYS A 498 10.60 3.17 -25.86
C LYS A 498 11.22 2.28 -24.80
N ALA A 499 11.43 0.99 -25.11
CA ALA A 499 12.06 0.05 -24.21
C ALA A 499 13.51 0.45 -23.88
N ALA A 500 14.26 0.92 -24.89
CA ALA A 500 15.64 1.33 -24.72
C ALA A 500 15.78 2.61 -23.88
N GLU A 501 14.91 3.59 -24.11
CA GLU A 501 14.91 4.82 -23.31
C GLU A 501 14.56 4.55 -21.86
N TYR A 502 13.54 3.74 -21.61
CA TYR A 502 13.12 3.31 -20.28
C TYR A 502 14.24 2.56 -19.55
N ALA A 503 14.75 1.47 -20.12
CA ALA A 503 15.76 0.63 -19.47
C ALA A 503 17.09 1.36 -19.20
N ALA A 504 17.52 2.19 -20.14
CA ALA A 504 18.73 3.01 -19.95
C ALA A 504 18.52 4.09 -18.87
N GLU A 505 17.32 4.68 -18.80
CA GLU A 505 16.98 5.62 -17.72
C GLU A 505 17.00 4.93 -16.35
N ASP A 506 16.45 3.73 -16.21
CA ASP A 506 16.43 3.00 -14.95
C ASP A 506 17.84 2.73 -14.43
N ALA A 507 18.77 2.34 -15.30
CA ALA A 507 20.17 2.18 -14.93
C ALA A 507 20.85 3.52 -14.56
N ASP A 508 20.61 4.61 -15.32
CA ASP A 508 21.20 5.93 -15.05
C ASP A 508 20.64 6.54 -13.75
N VAL A 509 19.35 6.42 -13.52
CA VAL A 509 18.69 6.84 -12.28
C VAL A 509 19.24 6.05 -11.08
N THR A 510 19.41 4.74 -11.22
CA THR A 510 20.01 3.89 -10.18
C THR A 510 21.42 4.35 -9.83
N MET A 511 22.27 4.67 -10.82
CA MET A 511 23.61 5.20 -10.59
C MET A 511 23.57 6.55 -9.85
N LYS A 512 22.71 7.46 -10.26
CA LYS A 512 22.56 8.77 -9.61
C LYS A 512 21.98 8.69 -8.20
N LEU A 513 21.03 7.81 -7.99
CA LEU A 513 20.49 7.53 -6.65
C LEU A 513 21.57 7.01 -5.72
N GLN A 514 22.40 6.06 -6.19
CA GLN A 514 23.52 5.55 -5.41
C GLN A 514 24.45 6.67 -4.96
N GLN A 515 24.82 7.58 -5.84
CA GLN A 515 25.71 8.70 -5.49
C GLN A 515 25.15 9.56 -4.37
N VAL A 516 23.85 9.91 -4.46
CA VAL A 516 23.19 10.77 -3.47
C VAL A 516 22.91 10.03 -2.16
N LEU A 517 22.45 8.79 -2.23
CA LEU A 517 22.13 7.99 -1.05
C LEU A 517 23.39 7.62 -0.28
N TRP A 518 24.47 7.25 -0.99
CA TRP A 518 25.76 6.90 -0.40
C TRP A 518 26.42 8.11 0.27
N GLU A 519 26.31 9.30 -0.31
CA GLU A 519 26.80 10.52 0.33
C GLU A 519 26.16 10.74 1.70
N LYS A 520 24.86 10.42 1.84
CA LYS A 520 24.14 10.51 3.12
C LYS A 520 24.52 9.36 4.06
N LEU A 521 24.51 8.14 3.56
CA LEU A 521 24.72 6.93 4.36
C LEU A 521 26.14 6.83 4.91
N SER A 522 27.16 7.21 4.14
CA SER A 522 28.57 7.21 4.56
C SER A 522 28.91 8.21 5.67
N LYS A 523 28.04 9.22 5.89
CA LYS A 523 28.16 10.15 7.02
C LYS A 523 27.68 9.55 8.35
N GLU A 524 27.01 8.40 8.31
CA GLU A 524 26.41 7.70 9.44
C GLU A 524 27.10 6.33 9.65
N PRO A 525 28.23 6.27 10.37
CA PRO A 525 29.06 5.04 10.44
C PRO A 525 28.32 3.78 10.90
N THR A 526 27.35 3.94 11.81
CA THR A 526 26.53 2.82 12.30
C THR A 526 25.61 2.27 11.22
N LEU A 527 25.00 3.15 10.44
CA LEU A 527 24.11 2.75 9.33
C LEU A 527 24.93 2.20 8.16
N GLU A 528 26.07 2.79 7.86
CA GLU A 528 27.01 2.26 6.86
C GLU A 528 27.43 0.83 7.20
N LYS A 529 27.77 0.57 8.47
CA LYS A 529 28.11 -0.77 8.96
C LYS A 529 26.94 -1.72 8.81
N LEU A 530 25.75 -1.31 9.22
CA LEU A 530 24.51 -2.10 9.08
C LEU A 530 24.26 -2.48 7.61
N PHE A 531 24.41 -1.53 6.69
CA PHE A 531 24.28 -1.77 5.27
C PHE A 531 25.28 -2.79 4.75
N LYS A 532 26.57 -2.55 5.00
CA LYS A 532 27.67 -3.37 4.46
C LYS A 532 27.78 -4.76 5.07
N GLU A 533 27.52 -4.89 6.37
CA GLU A 533 27.71 -6.16 7.09
C GLU A 533 26.44 -7.00 7.21
N MET A 534 25.26 -6.42 6.94
CA MET A 534 24.00 -7.11 7.12
C MET A 534 23.08 -7.06 5.89
N GLU A 535 22.61 -5.88 5.50
CA GLU A 535 21.58 -5.82 4.46
C GLU A 535 22.10 -6.22 3.08
N LEU A 536 23.28 -5.75 2.69
CA LEU A 536 23.86 -6.06 1.38
C LEU A 536 24.27 -7.55 1.25
N PRO A 537 24.98 -8.17 2.22
CA PRO A 537 25.30 -9.60 2.13
C PRO A 537 24.07 -10.51 2.12
N LEU A 538 22.99 -10.09 2.78
CA LEU A 538 21.75 -10.85 2.84
C LEU A 538 21.07 -11.02 1.47
N LEU A 539 21.29 -10.12 0.50
CA LEU A 539 20.78 -10.26 -0.87
C LEU A 539 21.13 -11.61 -1.48
N GLY A 540 22.41 -11.99 -1.41
CA GLY A 540 22.90 -13.27 -1.96
C GLY A 540 22.32 -14.48 -1.23
N VAL A 541 22.16 -14.39 0.10
CA VAL A 541 21.54 -15.44 0.92
C VAL A 541 20.09 -15.67 0.50
N LEU A 542 19.32 -14.58 0.41
CA LEU A 542 17.91 -14.66 0.03
C LEU A 542 17.73 -15.15 -1.40
N SER A 543 18.53 -14.66 -2.35
CA SER A 543 18.49 -15.14 -3.75
C SER A 543 18.74 -16.66 -3.85
N ARG A 544 19.71 -17.18 -3.09
CA ARG A 544 19.97 -18.63 -3.05
C ARG A 544 18.83 -19.42 -2.41
N MET A 545 18.29 -18.92 -1.31
CA MET A 545 17.18 -19.54 -0.59
C MET A 545 15.90 -19.55 -1.43
N GLU A 546 15.57 -18.46 -2.08
CA GLU A 546 14.42 -18.34 -2.98
C GLU A 546 14.54 -19.29 -4.18
N ARG A 547 15.71 -19.38 -4.82
CA ARG A 547 15.96 -20.29 -5.95
C ARG A 547 15.92 -21.76 -5.53
N ARG A 548 16.33 -22.08 -4.31
CA ARG A 548 16.21 -23.46 -3.77
C ARG A 548 14.75 -23.84 -3.60
N GLY A 549 13.93 -22.92 -3.07
CA GLY A 549 12.52 -23.14 -2.82
C GLY A 549 12.25 -24.25 -1.78
N VAL A 550 11.00 -24.55 -1.54
CA VAL A 550 10.54 -25.56 -0.59
C VAL A 550 9.77 -26.67 -1.32
N LEU A 551 9.98 -27.90 -0.88
CA LEU A 551 9.24 -29.05 -1.40
C LEU A 551 7.95 -29.21 -0.61
N ILE A 552 6.83 -29.40 -1.31
CA ILE A 552 5.54 -29.67 -0.68
C ILE A 552 4.92 -30.96 -1.18
N ASP A 553 4.16 -31.60 -0.29
CA ASP A 553 3.28 -32.72 -0.64
C ASP A 553 1.93 -32.18 -1.13
N SER A 554 1.80 -32.03 -2.44
CA SER A 554 0.58 -31.53 -3.07
C SER A 554 -0.61 -32.47 -2.90
N ASP A 555 -0.40 -33.79 -2.80
CA ASP A 555 -1.47 -34.76 -2.63
C ASP A 555 -2.06 -34.66 -1.22
N ALA A 556 -1.20 -34.49 -0.20
CA ALA A 556 -1.64 -34.24 1.18
C ALA A 556 -2.46 -32.94 1.29
N LEU A 557 -2.04 -31.86 0.63
CA LEU A 557 -2.78 -30.59 0.61
C LEU A 557 -4.12 -30.72 -0.14
N PHE A 558 -4.14 -31.47 -1.23
CA PHE A 558 -5.38 -31.72 -1.98
C PHE A 558 -6.39 -32.52 -1.14
N LEU A 559 -5.93 -33.56 -0.43
CA LEU A 559 -6.77 -34.33 0.49
C LEU A 559 -7.36 -33.43 1.59
N GLN A 560 -6.53 -32.66 2.25
CA GLN A 560 -6.95 -31.70 3.28
C GLN A 560 -7.93 -30.65 2.71
N SER A 561 -7.71 -30.16 1.51
CA SER A 561 -8.60 -29.22 0.84
C SER A 561 -10.01 -29.79 0.65
N ASN A 562 -10.13 -31.07 0.28
CA ASN A 562 -11.43 -31.73 0.12
C ASN A 562 -12.13 -31.94 1.47
N GLU A 563 -11.39 -32.31 2.51
CA GLU A 563 -11.93 -32.43 3.88
C GLU A 563 -12.45 -31.09 4.40
N ILE A 564 -11.66 -30.02 4.21
CA ILE A 564 -12.08 -28.66 4.57
C ILE A 564 -13.33 -28.25 3.77
N ALA A 565 -13.42 -28.58 2.48
CA ALA A 565 -14.60 -28.27 1.66
C ALA A 565 -15.87 -28.94 2.21
N ASN A 566 -15.78 -30.19 2.60
CA ASN A 566 -16.90 -30.90 3.23
C ASN A 566 -17.30 -30.23 4.57
N ARG A 567 -16.31 -29.89 5.39
CA ARG A 567 -16.57 -29.21 6.68
C ARG A 567 -17.18 -27.82 6.49
N LEU A 568 -16.74 -27.07 5.48
CA LEU A 568 -17.34 -25.77 5.14
C LEU A 568 -18.81 -25.92 4.74
N SER A 569 -19.18 -26.94 3.97
CA SER A 569 -20.57 -27.21 3.60
C SER A 569 -21.43 -27.56 4.82
N GLU A 570 -20.91 -28.35 5.75
CA GLU A 570 -21.61 -28.64 7.02
C GLU A 570 -21.83 -27.39 7.87
N LEU A 571 -20.80 -26.52 7.97
CA LEU A 571 -20.89 -25.27 8.71
C LEU A 571 -21.86 -24.29 8.05
N GLU A 572 -21.91 -24.27 6.72
CA GLU A 572 -22.87 -23.45 5.98
C GLU A 572 -24.32 -23.89 6.26
N GLU A 573 -24.59 -25.19 6.24
CA GLU A 573 -25.90 -25.73 6.62
C GLU A 573 -26.25 -25.41 8.08
N GLN A 574 -25.33 -25.59 9.01
CA GLN A 574 -25.52 -25.23 10.41
C GLN A 574 -25.82 -23.73 10.58
N ALA A 575 -25.08 -22.86 9.85
CA ALA A 575 -25.32 -21.43 9.88
C ALA A 575 -26.74 -21.07 9.37
N TYR A 576 -27.22 -21.75 8.31
CA TYR A 576 -28.57 -21.55 7.80
C TYR A 576 -29.65 -21.96 8.79
N VAL A 577 -29.46 -23.08 9.49
CA VAL A 577 -30.37 -23.53 10.54
C VAL A 577 -30.41 -22.52 11.68
N LEU A 578 -29.25 -22.05 12.16
CA LEU A 578 -29.15 -21.08 13.26
C LEU A 578 -29.71 -19.70 12.88
N ALA A 579 -29.54 -19.31 11.63
CA ALA A 579 -30.09 -18.06 11.11
C ALA A 579 -31.58 -18.17 10.74
N GLY A 580 -32.11 -19.38 10.57
CA GLY A 580 -33.48 -19.65 10.11
C GLY A 580 -33.69 -19.29 8.62
N GLN A 581 -32.63 -19.13 7.83
CA GLN A 581 -32.67 -18.86 6.39
C GLN A 581 -31.31 -19.05 5.74
N PRO A 582 -31.23 -19.40 4.43
CA PRO A 582 -30.02 -19.35 3.67
C PRO A 582 -29.50 -17.91 3.51
N PHE A 583 -28.18 -17.71 3.51
CA PHE A 583 -27.53 -16.42 3.29
C PHE A 583 -26.08 -16.63 2.87
N ASN A 584 -25.45 -15.61 2.31
CA ASN A 584 -24.03 -15.67 1.96
C ASN A 584 -23.16 -15.32 3.19
N LEU A 585 -22.46 -16.33 3.74
CA LEU A 585 -21.58 -16.18 4.91
C LEU A 585 -20.39 -15.21 4.67
N ALA A 586 -20.04 -14.95 3.43
CA ALA A 586 -19.02 -13.97 3.05
C ALA A 586 -19.57 -12.54 2.93
N SER A 587 -20.89 -12.37 2.87
CA SER A 587 -21.53 -11.05 2.74
C SER A 587 -21.63 -10.34 4.08
N THR A 588 -20.79 -9.33 4.30
CA THR A 588 -20.81 -8.48 5.50
C THR A 588 -22.19 -7.87 5.77
N LYS A 589 -22.89 -7.47 4.70
CA LYS A 589 -24.24 -6.87 4.82
C LYS A 589 -25.28 -7.87 5.32
N GLN A 590 -25.30 -9.09 4.74
CA GLN A 590 -26.25 -10.12 5.16
C GLN A 590 -25.95 -10.61 6.59
N LEU A 591 -24.67 -10.69 6.96
CA LEU A 591 -24.27 -11.01 8.32
C LEU A 591 -24.73 -9.95 9.32
N GLN A 592 -24.60 -8.66 9.00
CA GLN A 592 -25.11 -7.59 9.85
C GLN A 592 -26.61 -7.72 10.09
N GLU A 593 -27.38 -7.90 9.02
CA GLU A 593 -28.82 -8.07 9.08
C GLU A 593 -29.22 -9.30 9.94
N ILE A 594 -28.54 -10.44 9.77
CA ILE A 594 -28.85 -11.65 10.52
C ILE A 594 -28.44 -11.54 11.98
N LEU A 595 -27.21 -11.12 12.26
CA LEU A 595 -26.68 -11.11 13.62
C LEU A 595 -27.34 -10.02 14.49
N PHE A 596 -27.49 -8.81 13.95
CA PHE A 596 -27.88 -7.66 14.76
C PHE A 596 -29.37 -7.30 14.61
N ASP A 597 -29.94 -7.40 13.39
CA ASP A 597 -31.33 -7.02 13.17
C ASP A 597 -32.29 -8.20 13.44
N LYS A 598 -31.95 -9.41 12.94
CA LYS A 598 -32.84 -10.58 13.11
C LYS A 598 -32.65 -11.30 14.44
N LEU A 599 -31.39 -11.60 14.81
CA LEU A 599 -31.10 -12.32 16.06
C LEU A 599 -30.90 -11.38 17.26
N GLY A 600 -30.82 -10.07 17.05
CA GLY A 600 -30.74 -9.07 18.12
C GLY A 600 -29.48 -9.17 18.97
N LEU A 601 -28.36 -9.67 18.41
CA LEU A 601 -27.11 -9.78 19.16
C LEU A 601 -26.55 -8.40 19.52
N PRO A 602 -25.79 -8.28 20.62
CA PRO A 602 -25.22 -7.00 21.02
C PRO A 602 -24.20 -6.47 20.00
N VAL A 603 -24.28 -5.19 19.67
CA VAL A 603 -23.30 -4.51 18.81
C VAL A 603 -22.08 -4.14 19.63
N ILE A 604 -21.02 -4.94 19.52
CA ILE A 604 -19.76 -4.76 20.28
C ILE A 604 -18.94 -3.61 19.70
N GLN A 605 -18.86 -3.55 18.38
CA GLN A 605 -18.08 -2.54 17.68
C GLN A 605 -18.82 -2.08 16.42
N LYS A 606 -18.64 -0.81 16.05
CA LYS A 606 -19.14 -0.27 14.80
C LYS A 606 -17.99 -0.03 13.79
N THR A 607 -18.29 -0.20 12.52
CA THR A 607 -17.37 0.16 11.42
C THR A 607 -17.20 1.69 11.39
N PRO A 608 -16.16 2.22 10.71
CA PRO A 608 -16.02 3.65 10.49
C PRO A 608 -17.23 4.33 9.85
N LYS A 609 -18.07 3.56 9.13
CA LYS A 609 -19.32 4.03 8.54
C LYS A 609 -20.54 3.92 9.47
N GLY A 610 -20.33 3.56 10.75
CA GLY A 610 -21.39 3.47 11.75
C GLY A 610 -22.20 2.17 11.76
N ALA A 611 -22.04 1.28 10.78
CA ALA A 611 -22.69 -0.02 10.74
C ALA A 611 -22.10 -0.97 11.81
N PRO A 612 -22.85 -1.94 12.35
CA PRO A 612 -22.29 -2.97 13.22
C PRO A 612 -21.13 -3.69 12.56
N SER A 613 -20.03 -3.86 13.27
CA SER A 613 -18.86 -4.58 12.75
C SER A 613 -19.12 -6.09 12.83
N THR A 614 -18.70 -6.80 11.79
CA THR A 614 -18.65 -8.27 11.75
C THR A 614 -17.22 -8.77 11.54
N ASN A 615 -16.22 -7.98 11.98
CA ASN A 615 -14.83 -8.40 11.91
C ASN A 615 -14.58 -9.62 12.82
N GLU A 616 -13.42 -10.23 12.68
CA GLU A 616 -13.05 -11.46 13.39
C GLU A 616 -13.14 -11.26 14.92
N GLU A 617 -12.59 -10.16 15.43
CA GLU A 617 -12.60 -9.83 16.86
C GLU A 617 -14.03 -9.75 17.45
N VAL A 618 -14.96 -9.14 16.71
CA VAL A 618 -16.37 -9.05 17.12
C VAL A 618 -17.05 -10.42 17.11
N LEU A 619 -16.79 -11.22 16.07
CA LEU A 619 -17.39 -12.56 15.98
C LEU A 619 -16.82 -13.49 17.04
N GLU A 620 -15.53 -13.43 17.34
CA GLU A 620 -14.91 -14.19 18.44
C GLU A 620 -15.51 -13.83 19.80
N GLU A 621 -15.72 -12.53 20.07
CA GLU A 621 -16.35 -12.09 21.31
C GLU A 621 -17.82 -12.56 21.41
N LEU A 622 -18.58 -12.48 20.32
CA LEU A 622 -19.96 -13.00 20.27
C LEU A 622 -20.01 -14.52 20.36
N ALA A 623 -18.99 -15.24 19.89
CA ALA A 623 -18.92 -16.70 19.92
C ALA A 623 -18.87 -17.29 21.34
N PHE A 624 -18.45 -16.51 22.33
CA PHE A 624 -18.50 -16.96 23.75
C PHE A 624 -19.93 -17.21 24.25
N SER A 625 -20.93 -16.53 23.68
CA SER A 625 -22.29 -16.56 24.16
C SER A 625 -23.31 -17.00 23.11
N HIS A 626 -22.91 -17.10 21.83
CA HIS A 626 -23.81 -17.34 20.71
C HIS A 626 -23.25 -18.36 19.72
N GLU A 627 -24.08 -19.35 19.35
CA GLU A 627 -23.63 -20.43 18.45
C GLU A 627 -23.36 -19.98 17.00
N LEU A 628 -24.21 -19.11 16.43
CA LEU A 628 -23.99 -18.68 15.04
C LEU A 628 -22.63 -17.95 14.84
N PRO A 629 -22.23 -16.97 15.66
CA PRO A 629 -20.88 -16.40 15.59
C PRO A 629 -19.76 -17.44 15.69
N LYS A 630 -19.91 -18.47 16.53
CA LYS A 630 -18.92 -19.55 16.65
C LYS A 630 -18.76 -20.33 15.34
N VAL A 631 -19.89 -20.71 14.71
CA VAL A 631 -19.89 -21.35 13.39
C VAL A 631 -19.26 -20.45 12.32
N LEU A 632 -19.54 -19.15 12.35
CA LEU A 632 -18.99 -18.18 11.41
C LEU A 632 -17.46 -17.99 11.57
N VAL A 633 -16.94 -17.98 12.78
CA VAL A 633 -15.50 -17.91 13.05
C VAL A 633 -14.80 -19.15 12.50
N GLU A 634 -15.33 -20.36 12.78
CA GLU A 634 -14.79 -21.61 12.25
C GLU A 634 -14.83 -21.63 10.71
N HIS A 635 -15.98 -21.29 10.11
CA HIS A 635 -16.14 -21.24 8.66
C HIS A 635 -15.15 -20.26 8.00
N ARG A 636 -14.98 -19.04 8.52
CA ARG A 636 -14.03 -18.07 8.00
C ARG A 636 -12.60 -18.54 8.11
N GLY A 637 -12.22 -19.13 9.24
CA GLY A 637 -10.89 -19.68 9.47
C GLY A 637 -10.56 -20.77 8.44
N LEU A 638 -11.45 -21.74 8.27
CA LEU A 638 -11.28 -22.83 7.30
C LEU A 638 -11.30 -22.35 5.84
N SER A 639 -12.21 -21.43 5.49
CA SER A 639 -12.27 -20.84 4.16
C SER A 639 -10.98 -20.11 3.78
N LYS A 640 -10.40 -19.38 4.73
CA LYS A 640 -9.12 -18.69 4.56
C LYS A 640 -7.96 -19.68 4.39
N LEU A 641 -7.91 -20.74 5.20
CA LEU A 641 -6.89 -21.79 5.07
C LEU A 641 -6.98 -22.48 3.71
N LYS A 642 -8.19 -22.85 3.29
CA LYS A 642 -8.43 -23.47 2.00
C LYS A 642 -7.97 -22.58 0.83
N SER A 643 -8.51 -21.39 0.74
CA SER A 643 -8.23 -20.47 -0.38
C SER A 643 -6.78 -19.96 -0.43
N THR A 644 -6.12 -19.82 0.73
CA THR A 644 -4.76 -19.25 0.81
C THR A 644 -3.68 -20.32 0.66
N TYR A 645 -3.92 -21.52 1.20
CA TYR A 645 -2.89 -22.55 1.29
C TYR A 645 -3.24 -23.84 0.55
N THR A 646 -4.29 -24.56 0.96
CA THR A 646 -4.49 -25.92 0.43
C THR A 646 -4.86 -25.97 -1.04
N ASP A 647 -5.58 -24.95 -1.57
CA ASP A 647 -5.88 -24.83 -3.00
C ASP A 647 -4.74 -24.15 -3.77
N LYS A 648 -4.10 -23.15 -3.18
CA LYS A 648 -3.20 -22.27 -3.90
C LYS A 648 -1.76 -22.80 -3.96
N LEU A 649 -1.23 -23.36 -2.86
CA LEU A 649 0.15 -23.84 -2.82
C LEU A 649 0.48 -24.89 -3.89
N PRO A 650 -0.37 -25.91 -4.13
CA PRO A 650 -0.10 -26.88 -5.20
C PRO A 650 -0.01 -26.26 -6.59
N GLN A 651 -0.77 -25.18 -6.85
CA GLN A 651 -0.76 -24.45 -8.13
C GLN A 651 0.50 -23.60 -8.31
N MET A 652 1.21 -23.30 -7.23
CA MET A 652 2.43 -22.49 -7.22
C MET A 652 3.71 -23.34 -7.34
N VAL A 653 3.58 -24.65 -7.41
CA VAL A 653 4.73 -25.53 -7.63
C VAL A 653 5.31 -25.27 -9.02
N ASN A 654 6.55 -24.82 -9.06
CA ASN A 654 7.25 -24.59 -10.32
C ASN A 654 7.50 -25.92 -11.03
N PRO A 655 7.06 -26.11 -12.28
CA PRO A 655 7.14 -27.39 -12.98
C PRO A 655 8.59 -27.84 -13.30
N GLN A 656 9.55 -26.92 -13.33
CA GLN A 656 10.96 -27.24 -13.59
C GLN A 656 11.69 -27.75 -12.35
N THR A 657 11.37 -27.17 -11.18
CA THR A 657 12.05 -27.50 -9.92
C THR A 657 11.26 -28.48 -9.06
N GLY A 658 9.94 -28.58 -9.27
CA GLY A 658 9.03 -29.33 -8.40
C GLY A 658 8.84 -28.68 -7.02
N ARG A 659 9.19 -27.40 -6.86
CA ARG A 659 9.19 -26.71 -5.58
C ARG A 659 8.39 -25.42 -5.64
N VAL A 660 8.01 -24.92 -4.47
CA VAL A 660 7.41 -23.59 -4.30
C VAL A 660 8.51 -22.59 -3.98
N HIS A 661 8.48 -21.45 -4.65
CA HIS A 661 9.47 -20.39 -4.52
C HIS A 661 8.79 -19.11 -4.04
N THR A 662 9.03 -18.75 -2.79
CA THR A 662 8.54 -17.47 -2.20
C THR A 662 9.50 -16.33 -2.52
N SER A 663 9.03 -15.09 -2.43
CA SER A 663 9.87 -13.89 -2.42
C SER A 663 10.01 -13.34 -1.00
N TYR A 664 11.24 -13.14 -0.53
CA TYR A 664 11.52 -12.44 0.72
C TYR A 664 11.85 -10.97 0.47
N HIS A 665 11.23 -10.07 1.23
CA HIS A 665 11.42 -8.64 1.09
C HIS A 665 12.13 -8.06 2.31
N GLN A 666 13.25 -7.37 2.07
CA GLN A 666 14.04 -6.73 3.12
C GLN A 666 13.53 -5.33 3.49
N ALA A 667 12.97 -4.60 2.53
CA ALA A 667 12.66 -3.17 2.64
C ALA A 667 11.16 -2.88 2.81
N VAL A 668 10.38 -3.80 3.39
CA VAL A 668 8.92 -3.65 3.57
C VAL A 668 8.55 -3.36 5.02
N THR A 669 9.15 -4.05 5.98
CA THR A 669 8.81 -3.85 7.39
C THR A 669 9.66 -2.75 8.01
N ALA A 670 9.05 -1.87 8.80
CA ALA A 670 9.78 -0.79 9.45
C ALA A 670 10.76 -1.30 10.54
N THR A 671 10.54 -2.50 11.07
CA THR A 671 11.34 -3.09 12.16
C THR A 671 12.57 -3.86 11.72
N GLY A 672 12.80 -4.06 10.43
CA GLY A 672 13.89 -4.90 9.92
C GLY A 672 13.54 -6.36 9.69
N ARG A 673 12.35 -6.82 10.10
CA ARG A 673 11.90 -8.19 9.82
C ARG A 673 11.77 -8.40 8.32
N LEU A 674 12.07 -9.60 7.84
CA LEU A 674 11.72 -10.01 6.48
C LEU A 674 10.21 -10.18 6.37
N SER A 675 9.65 -9.86 5.23
CA SER A 675 8.31 -10.31 4.86
C SER A 675 8.39 -11.28 3.68
N SER A 676 7.36 -12.09 3.49
CA SER A 676 7.31 -13.11 2.46
C SER A 676 6.02 -12.95 1.65
N SER A 677 6.12 -13.08 0.32
CA SER A 677 4.97 -13.07 -0.58
C SER A 677 5.11 -14.12 -1.68
N ASP A 678 4.01 -14.46 -2.28
CA ASP A 678 3.87 -15.30 -3.46
C ASP A 678 4.56 -16.68 -3.38
N PRO A 679 4.24 -17.50 -2.34
CA PRO A 679 3.27 -17.33 -1.26
C PRO A 679 3.86 -16.73 0.02
N ASN A 680 3.02 -16.16 0.91
CA ASN A 680 3.45 -15.79 2.24
C ASN A 680 3.58 -17.03 3.13
N LEU A 681 4.79 -17.53 3.31
CA LEU A 681 5.10 -18.70 4.13
C LEU A 681 5.17 -18.40 5.63
N GLN A 682 5.32 -17.11 6.01
CA GLN A 682 5.45 -16.70 7.41
C GLN A 682 4.12 -16.68 8.17
N ASN A 683 2.98 -16.73 7.45
CA ASN A 683 1.64 -16.66 8.04
C ASN A 683 0.93 -18.02 8.13
N ILE A 684 1.62 -19.13 7.91
CA ILE A 684 1.03 -20.48 8.02
C ILE A 684 0.76 -20.77 9.50
N PRO A 685 -0.48 -21.03 9.91
CA PRO A 685 -0.85 -21.19 11.31
C PRO A 685 -0.20 -22.41 11.94
N ILE A 686 0.08 -22.32 13.26
CA ILE A 686 0.63 -23.42 14.07
C ILE A 686 -0.28 -23.83 15.24
N ARG A 687 -1.21 -22.93 15.64
CA ARG A 687 -2.00 -23.11 16.87
C ARG A 687 -3.15 -24.09 16.71
N ASN A 688 -3.72 -24.20 15.51
CA ASN A 688 -4.83 -25.12 15.23
C ASN A 688 -4.37 -26.35 14.45
N GLU A 689 -5.14 -27.41 14.51
CA GLU A 689 -4.84 -28.69 13.90
C GLU A 689 -4.69 -28.56 12.39
N GLU A 690 -5.61 -27.86 11.74
CA GLU A 690 -5.60 -27.67 10.28
C GLU A 690 -4.37 -26.91 9.80
N GLY A 691 -3.90 -25.91 10.55
CA GLY A 691 -2.67 -25.20 10.25
C GLY A 691 -1.44 -26.11 10.40
N ARG A 692 -1.39 -26.97 11.43
CA ARG A 692 -0.32 -27.95 11.58
C ARG A 692 -0.30 -28.95 10.43
N ARG A 693 -1.46 -29.41 9.98
CA ARG A 693 -1.57 -30.29 8.81
C ARG A 693 -1.00 -29.65 7.54
N ILE A 694 -1.19 -28.32 7.36
CA ILE A 694 -0.53 -27.59 6.26
C ILE A 694 0.99 -27.64 6.42
N ARG A 695 1.53 -27.48 7.64
CA ARG A 695 2.97 -27.58 7.92
C ARG A 695 3.52 -29.00 7.67
N GLN A 696 2.71 -30.03 7.90
CA GLN A 696 3.08 -31.42 7.58
C GLN A 696 3.28 -31.65 6.07
N ALA A 697 2.65 -30.84 5.23
CA ALA A 697 2.88 -30.90 3.79
C ALA A 697 4.22 -30.32 3.33
N PHE A 698 4.95 -29.59 4.18
CA PHE A 698 6.30 -29.10 3.88
C PHE A 698 7.33 -30.19 4.25
N ILE A 699 7.87 -30.84 3.24
CA ILE A 699 8.70 -32.05 3.37
C ILE A 699 10.12 -31.84 2.83
N ALA A 700 11.01 -32.73 3.15
CA ALA A 700 12.35 -32.77 2.58
C ALA A 700 12.40 -33.68 1.34
N ARG A 701 13.37 -33.44 0.47
CA ARG A 701 13.68 -34.35 -0.64
C ARG A 701 14.14 -35.75 -0.13
N LYS A 702 13.99 -36.76 -0.96
CA LYS A 702 14.37 -38.13 -0.58
C LYS A 702 15.82 -38.22 -0.10
N GLY A 703 16.04 -38.85 1.06
CA GLY A 703 17.36 -38.98 1.71
C GLY A 703 17.78 -37.78 2.55
N PHE A 704 16.86 -36.83 2.73
CA PHE A 704 17.04 -35.65 3.57
C PHE A 704 15.94 -35.59 4.64
N THR A 705 16.21 -34.82 5.67
CA THR A 705 15.35 -34.59 6.83
C THR A 705 15.14 -33.09 6.99
N VAL A 706 13.95 -32.67 7.36
CA VAL A 706 13.70 -31.27 7.73
C VAL A 706 14.29 -31.01 9.10
N VAL A 707 15.08 -29.96 9.22
CA VAL A 707 15.64 -29.48 10.50
C VAL A 707 15.16 -28.05 10.69
N ALA A 708 14.49 -27.80 11.80
CA ALA A 708 14.03 -26.46 12.20
C ALA A 708 14.82 -25.99 13.42
N ALA A 709 15.27 -24.75 13.40
CA ALA A 709 16.03 -24.13 14.47
C ALA A 709 15.40 -22.80 14.85
N ASP A 710 14.82 -22.72 16.05
CA ASP A 710 14.09 -21.57 16.57
C ASP A 710 14.78 -20.94 17.78
N TYR A 711 14.78 -19.60 17.83
CA TYR A 711 15.30 -18.90 19.01
C TYR A 711 14.33 -18.95 20.18
N SER A 712 14.78 -19.53 21.28
CA SER A 712 13.99 -19.64 22.51
C SER A 712 13.86 -18.29 23.21
N GLN A 713 12.66 -17.71 23.21
CA GLN A 713 12.30 -16.48 23.93
C GLN A 713 13.23 -15.29 23.61
N ILE A 714 13.60 -15.12 22.33
CA ILE A 714 14.60 -14.13 21.93
C ILE A 714 14.25 -12.70 22.38
N GLU A 715 13.00 -12.27 22.25
CA GLU A 715 12.60 -10.92 22.62
C GLU A 715 12.71 -10.65 24.12
N LEU A 716 12.44 -11.64 24.96
CA LEU A 716 12.65 -11.54 26.41
C LEU A 716 14.14 -11.47 26.78
N ARG A 717 14.99 -12.21 26.08
CA ARG A 717 16.46 -12.15 26.27
C ARG A 717 17.02 -10.81 25.82
N ILE A 718 16.51 -10.28 24.71
CA ILE A 718 16.84 -8.93 24.24
C ILE A 718 16.39 -7.89 25.26
N MET A 719 15.18 -8.02 25.83
CA MET A 719 14.71 -7.13 26.89
C MET A 719 15.62 -7.19 28.14
N ALA A 720 16.06 -8.37 28.53
CA ALA A 720 17.02 -8.51 29.64
C ALA A 720 18.33 -7.75 29.36
N HIS A 721 18.82 -7.81 28.13
CA HIS A 721 19.99 -7.07 27.66
C HIS A 721 19.76 -5.56 27.63
N LEU A 722 18.69 -5.09 27.02
CA LEU A 722 18.39 -3.66 26.85
C LEU A 722 18.06 -2.99 28.19
N SER A 723 17.32 -3.66 29.06
CA SER A 723 16.91 -3.12 30.37
C SER A 723 17.94 -3.27 31.46
N GLN A 724 18.96 -4.13 31.28
CA GLN A 724 19.93 -4.51 32.30
C GLN A 724 19.27 -4.97 33.63
N ASP A 725 18.05 -5.50 33.53
CA ASP A 725 17.31 -5.96 34.72
C ASP A 725 17.92 -7.22 35.33
N GLN A 726 18.40 -7.11 36.57
CA GLN A 726 19.07 -8.19 37.22
C GLN A 726 18.16 -9.40 37.47
N GLY A 727 16.85 -9.18 37.67
CA GLY A 727 15.88 -10.27 37.84
C GLY A 727 15.76 -11.11 36.58
N LEU A 728 15.65 -10.46 35.41
CA LEU A 728 15.62 -11.12 34.11
C LEU A 728 16.96 -11.80 33.79
N ILE A 729 18.08 -11.10 33.99
CA ILE A 729 19.42 -11.62 33.73
C ILE A 729 19.66 -12.90 34.56
N ASN A 730 19.36 -12.86 35.86
CA ASN A 730 19.53 -14.00 36.75
C ASN A 730 18.62 -15.18 36.35
N ALA A 731 17.38 -14.92 35.97
CA ALA A 731 16.47 -15.97 35.51
C ALA A 731 17.01 -16.70 34.28
N PHE A 732 17.47 -15.97 33.26
CA PHE A 732 18.01 -16.56 32.05
C PHE A 732 19.38 -17.24 32.24
N THR A 733 20.26 -16.66 33.04
CA THR A 733 21.58 -17.21 33.30
C THR A 733 21.49 -18.53 34.12
N GLN A 734 20.49 -18.61 35.01
CA GLN A 734 20.24 -19.81 35.80
C GLN A 734 19.34 -20.84 35.10
N GLY A 735 18.93 -20.60 33.86
CA GLY A 735 18.06 -21.51 33.11
C GLY A 735 16.65 -21.68 33.69
N LYS A 736 16.17 -20.70 34.46
CA LYS A 736 14.82 -20.74 35.05
C LYS A 736 13.75 -20.41 33.99
N ASP A 737 12.62 -21.10 34.11
CA ASP A 737 11.42 -20.76 33.34
C ASP A 737 10.84 -19.42 33.82
N ILE A 738 11.06 -18.35 33.07
CA ILE A 738 10.63 -17.00 33.43
C ILE A 738 9.12 -16.89 33.59
N HIS A 739 8.35 -17.60 32.77
CA HIS A 739 6.89 -17.59 32.87
C HIS A 739 6.40 -18.30 34.11
N ARG A 740 7.06 -19.38 34.48
CA ARG A 740 6.75 -20.10 35.71
C ARG A 740 7.17 -19.29 36.95
N SER A 741 8.32 -18.61 36.90
CA SER A 741 8.76 -17.72 37.97
C SER A 741 7.80 -16.53 38.15
N THR A 742 7.38 -15.90 37.05
CA THR A 742 6.42 -14.82 37.08
C THR A 742 5.05 -15.29 37.61
N ALA A 743 4.60 -16.49 37.22
CA ALA A 743 3.35 -17.08 37.71
C ALA A 743 3.37 -17.32 39.21
N ALA A 744 4.46 -17.92 39.72
CA ALA A 744 4.62 -18.19 41.16
C ALA A 744 4.43 -16.92 42.00
N GLU A 745 5.03 -15.82 41.55
CA GLU A 745 4.95 -14.52 42.25
C GLU A 745 3.60 -13.82 42.09
N ILE A 746 3.06 -13.78 40.90
CA ILE A 746 1.76 -13.09 40.61
C ILE A 746 0.60 -13.81 41.32
N PHE A 747 0.61 -15.14 41.32
CA PHE A 747 -0.46 -15.94 41.94
C PHE A 747 -0.16 -16.36 43.39
N GLY A 748 1.02 -16.00 43.91
CA GLY A 748 1.39 -16.28 45.31
C GLY A 748 1.51 -17.76 45.62
N VAL A 749 1.95 -18.60 44.66
CA VAL A 749 2.10 -20.05 44.79
C VAL A 749 3.58 -20.46 44.75
N ALA A 750 3.92 -21.62 45.24
CA ALA A 750 5.28 -22.15 45.11
C ALA A 750 5.58 -22.47 43.63
N LEU A 751 6.91 -22.43 43.25
CA LEU A 751 7.30 -22.61 41.85
C LEU A 751 6.87 -23.96 41.28
N ASP A 752 6.92 -25.01 42.09
CA ASP A 752 6.50 -26.38 41.74
C ASP A 752 4.97 -26.57 41.70
N GLU A 753 4.22 -25.69 42.37
CA GLU A 753 2.75 -25.69 42.39
C GLU A 753 2.11 -24.88 41.22
N VAL A 754 2.91 -24.18 40.43
CA VAL A 754 2.41 -23.40 39.29
C VAL A 754 1.74 -24.32 38.28
N THR A 755 0.45 -24.08 38.05
CA THR A 755 -0.34 -24.81 37.02
C THR A 755 0.02 -24.39 35.61
N SER A 756 -0.33 -25.24 34.61
CA SER A 756 -0.13 -24.91 33.21
C SER A 756 -0.93 -23.66 32.76
N GLU A 757 -2.09 -23.43 33.36
CA GLU A 757 -2.93 -22.26 33.12
C GLU A 757 -2.28 -20.99 33.69
N GLN A 758 -1.84 -21.02 34.95
CA GLN A 758 -1.11 -19.90 35.57
C GLN A 758 0.13 -19.53 34.77
N ARG A 759 0.92 -20.54 34.34
CA ARG A 759 2.08 -20.33 33.46
C ARG A 759 1.71 -19.68 32.14
N ARG A 760 0.59 -20.12 31.51
CA ARG A 760 0.08 -19.52 30.28
C ARG A 760 -0.35 -18.06 30.48
N ASN A 761 -1.04 -17.77 31.58
CA ASN A 761 -1.43 -16.41 31.95
C ASN A 761 -0.21 -15.52 32.22
N ALA A 762 0.80 -16.04 32.92
CA ALA A 762 2.05 -15.33 33.14
C ALA A 762 2.83 -15.10 31.82
N LYS A 763 2.78 -16.03 30.86
CA LYS A 763 3.31 -15.81 29.53
C LYS A 763 2.62 -14.63 28.84
N ALA A 764 1.30 -14.55 28.92
CA ALA A 764 0.52 -13.44 28.37
C ALA A 764 0.85 -12.12 29.08
N ILE A 765 1.02 -12.13 30.39
CA ILE A 765 1.43 -10.96 31.19
C ILE A 765 2.83 -10.49 30.77
N ASN A 766 3.81 -11.39 30.76
CA ASN A 766 5.20 -11.07 30.41
C ASN A 766 5.28 -10.40 29.04
N PHE A 767 4.70 -11.01 28.00
CA PHE A 767 4.72 -10.43 26.67
C PHE A 767 3.88 -9.16 26.57
N GLY A 768 2.67 -9.16 27.16
CA GLY A 768 1.79 -7.99 27.13
C GLY A 768 2.45 -6.76 27.75
N LEU A 769 3.05 -6.89 28.91
CA LEU A 769 3.69 -5.77 29.63
C LEU A 769 4.97 -5.29 28.93
N ILE A 770 5.80 -6.19 28.43
CA ILE A 770 6.99 -5.85 27.67
C ILE A 770 6.64 -5.08 26.40
N TYR A 771 5.51 -5.40 25.78
CA TYR A 771 4.99 -4.65 24.62
C TYR A 771 4.21 -3.37 24.98
N GLY A 772 4.22 -2.95 26.23
CA GLY A 772 3.58 -1.72 26.69
C GLY A 772 2.07 -1.79 26.74
N MET A 773 1.51 -2.98 27.00
CA MET A 773 0.07 -3.16 27.17
C MET A 773 -0.41 -2.41 28.41
N SER A 774 -1.59 -1.77 28.29
CA SER A 774 -2.24 -1.10 29.41
C SER A 774 -2.98 -2.09 30.33
N ALA A 775 -3.31 -1.68 31.55
CA ALA A 775 -4.14 -2.47 32.46
C ALA A 775 -5.50 -2.86 31.85
N PHE A 776 -6.07 -2.01 31.00
CA PHE A 776 -7.29 -2.33 30.27
C PHE A 776 -7.06 -3.46 29.22
N GLY A 777 -5.98 -3.41 28.48
CA GLY A 777 -5.62 -4.49 27.53
C GLY A 777 -5.38 -5.81 28.26
N LEU A 778 -4.64 -5.77 29.36
CA LEU A 778 -4.35 -6.95 30.18
C LEU A 778 -5.61 -7.55 30.81
N SER A 779 -6.50 -6.71 31.34
CA SER A 779 -7.82 -7.10 31.88
C SER A 779 -8.64 -7.88 30.85
N ARG A 780 -8.74 -7.37 29.61
CA ARG A 780 -9.43 -8.06 28.51
C ARG A 780 -8.79 -9.40 28.15
N GLN A 781 -7.46 -9.42 28.04
CA GLN A 781 -6.73 -10.62 27.61
C GLN A 781 -6.82 -11.77 28.61
N LEU A 782 -6.87 -11.46 29.92
CA LEU A 782 -6.92 -12.44 30.99
C LEU A 782 -8.35 -12.71 31.48
N GLY A 783 -9.34 -11.92 31.06
CA GLY A 783 -10.72 -12.02 31.57
C GLY A 783 -10.88 -11.64 33.04
N ILE A 784 -10.04 -10.72 33.55
CA ILE A 784 -10.03 -10.30 34.97
C ILE A 784 -10.44 -8.84 35.14
N GLY A 785 -10.72 -8.43 36.37
CA GLY A 785 -10.99 -7.04 36.70
C GLY A 785 -9.81 -6.10 36.36
N ARG A 786 -10.13 -4.83 36.01
CA ARG A 786 -9.10 -3.82 35.71
C ARG A 786 -8.19 -3.54 36.91
N ALA A 787 -8.74 -3.59 38.13
CA ALA A 787 -7.97 -3.42 39.37
C ALA A 787 -6.96 -4.56 39.56
N ASP A 788 -7.37 -5.81 39.29
CA ASP A 788 -6.49 -6.98 39.38
C ASP A 788 -5.40 -6.92 38.32
N ALA A 789 -5.77 -6.53 37.08
CA ALA A 789 -4.79 -6.32 36.02
C ALA A 789 -3.75 -5.25 36.41
N GLN A 790 -4.17 -4.15 37.02
CA GLN A 790 -3.24 -3.12 37.53
C GLN A 790 -2.34 -3.68 38.63
N SER A 791 -2.88 -4.44 39.56
CA SER A 791 -2.10 -5.07 40.61
C SER A 791 -1.04 -6.03 40.06
N TYR A 792 -1.36 -6.81 39.03
CA TYR A 792 -0.42 -7.68 38.35
C TYR A 792 0.69 -6.90 37.64
N MET A 793 0.36 -5.77 37.03
CA MET A 793 1.36 -4.87 36.42
C MET A 793 2.31 -4.29 37.48
N ASP A 794 1.79 -3.84 38.63
CA ASP A 794 2.58 -3.26 39.71
C ASP A 794 3.53 -4.30 40.32
N LEU A 795 3.06 -5.54 40.51
CA LEU A 795 3.89 -6.67 40.95
C LEU A 795 4.99 -6.99 39.92
N TYR A 796 4.67 -7.02 38.64
CA TYR A 796 5.61 -7.27 37.57
C TYR A 796 6.73 -6.23 37.54
N PHE A 797 6.39 -4.94 37.55
CA PHE A 797 7.41 -3.87 37.53
C PHE A 797 8.16 -3.72 38.84
N LYS A 798 7.57 -4.12 39.97
CA LYS A 798 8.31 -4.26 41.23
C LYS A 798 9.35 -5.37 41.14
N ARG A 799 9.05 -6.44 40.42
CA ARG A 799 9.98 -7.56 40.21
C ARG A 799 11.06 -7.23 39.19
N TYR A 800 10.70 -6.51 38.13
CA TYR A 800 11.57 -6.15 37.02
C TYR A 800 11.67 -4.62 36.87
N PRO A 801 12.27 -3.91 37.84
CA PRO A 801 12.31 -2.44 37.82
C PRO A 801 13.16 -1.90 36.68
N GLY A 802 14.17 -2.63 36.19
CA GLY A 802 14.99 -2.27 35.05
C GLY A 802 14.16 -2.21 33.75
N VAL A 803 13.16 -3.07 33.59
CA VAL A 803 12.25 -3.04 32.46
C VAL A 803 11.44 -1.74 32.46
N GLN A 804 10.90 -1.33 33.61
CA GLN A 804 10.14 -0.08 33.75
C GLN A 804 11.01 1.14 33.42
N THR A 805 12.25 1.15 33.93
CA THR A 805 13.21 2.22 33.64
C THR A 805 13.52 2.28 32.15
N PHE A 806 13.83 1.16 31.51
CA PHE A 806 14.06 1.09 30.08
C PHE A 806 12.88 1.64 29.27
N MET A 807 11.65 1.24 29.62
CA MET A 807 10.44 1.70 28.93
C MET A 807 10.21 3.20 29.07
N HIS A 808 10.63 3.79 30.20
CA HIS A 808 10.60 5.24 30.38
C HIS A 808 11.68 5.92 29.53
N ASP A 809 12.91 5.48 29.66
CA ASP A 809 14.07 6.12 29.03
C ASP A 809 14.02 6.05 27.50
N ILE A 810 13.58 4.91 26.94
CA ILE A 810 13.45 4.78 25.48
C ILE A 810 12.38 5.72 24.90
N ARG A 811 11.30 5.98 25.64
CA ARG A 811 10.28 6.98 25.23
C ARG A 811 10.85 8.40 25.26
N GLU A 812 11.58 8.75 26.32
CA GLU A 812 12.21 10.09 26.41
C GLU A 812 13.29 10.26 25.33
N LYS A 813 14.11 9.22 25.09
CA LYS A 813 15.08 9.20 24.00
C LYS A 813 14.39 9.38 22.63
N ALA A 814 13.29 8.65 22.40
CA ALA A 814 12.52 8.76 21.17
C ALA A 814 11.94 10.17 20.97
N LYS A 815 11.41 10.78 22.03
CA LYS A 815 10.91 12.17 21.98
C LYS A 815 11.99 13.19 21.62
N ALA A 816 13.21 12.98 22.14
CA ALA A 816 14.32 13.89 21.91
C ALA A 816 14.91 13.81 20.50
N GLN A 817 15.02 12.60 19.93
CA GLN A 817 15.73 12.37 18.67
C GLN A 817 14.80 11.97 17.49
N GLY A 818 13.52 11.69 17.74
CA GLY A 818 12.54 11.33 16.70
C GLY A 818 12.60 9.88 16.23
N TYR A 819 13.50 9.04 16.76
CA TYR A 819 13.65 7.64 16.39
C TYR A 819 14.11 6.78 17.56
N VAL A 820 14.05 5.46 17.39
CA VAL A 820 14.68 4.45 18.26
C VAL A 820 15.62 3.58 17.44
N GLU A 821 16.55 2.88 18.12
CA GLU A 821 17.58 2.08 17.48
C GLU A 821 17.59 0.64 18.04
N THR A 822 17.93 -0.31 17.15
CA THR A 822 18.26 -1.68 17.57
C THR A 822 19.67 -1.73 18.19
N LEU A 823 20.03 -2.89 18.74
CA LEU A 823 21.39 -3.15 19.23
C LEU A 823 22.46 -2.94 18.13
N PHE A 824 22.11 -3.13 16.88
CA PHE A 824 23.00 -3.00 15.72
C PHE A 824 22.88 -1.64 15.00
N GLY A 825 22.11 -0.70 15.58
CA GLY A 825 21.99 0.66 15.08
C GLY A 825 20.96 0.89 13.98
N ARG A 826 20.09 -0.10 13.68
CA ARG A 826 18.95 0.12 12.78
C ARG A 826 18.02 1.14 13.40
N ARG A 827 17.66 2.18 12.64
CA ARG A 827 16.77 3.25 13.09
C ARG A 827 15.34 3.02 12.65
N LEU A 828 14.41 3.23 13.58
CA LEU A 828 12.97 3.33 13.29
C LEU A 828 12.49 4.71 13.70
N TYR A 829 12.10 5.50 12.72
CA TYR A 829 11.62 6.86 12.92
C TYR A 829 10.17 6.87 13.42
N LEU A 830 9.85 7.79 14.33
CA LEU A 830 8.57 7.89 15.05
C LEU A 830 8.00 9.30 14.91
N PRO A 831 7.44 9.65 13.75
CA PRO A 831 6.96 11.03 13.49
C PRO A 831 5.86 11.47 14.45
N ASP A 832 5.06 10.54 14.98
CA ASP A 832 3.96 10.81 15.89
C ASP A 832 4.38 10.84 17.38
N ILE A 833 5.66 10.65 17.71
CA ILE A 833 6.12 10.57 19.12
C ILE A 833 5.86 11.84 19.92
N ASN A 834 5.91 12.99 19.27
CA ASN A 834 5.61 14.32 19.84
C ASN A 834 4.24 14.87 19.40
N SER A 835 3.37 14.01 18.83
CA SER A 835 2.04 14.43 18.36
C SER A 835 1.20 15.04 19.49
N SER A 836 0.52 16.13 19.21
CA SER A 836 -0.49 16.73 20.11
C SER A 836 -1.69 15.79 20.30
N ASN A 837 -1.96 14.90 19.35
CA ASN A 837 -2.98 13.86 19.46
C ASN A 837 -2.51 12.77 20.42
N GLY A 838 -3.15 12.70 21.60
CA GLY A 838 -2.79 11.74 22.65
C GLY A 838 -2.89 10.28 22.23
N MET A 839 -3.80 9.91 21.30
CA MET A 839 -3.94 8.54 20.80
C MET A 839 -2.76 8.18 19.88
N ARG A 840 -2.40 9.06 18.93
CA ARG A 840 -1.23 8.86 18.05
C ARG A 840 0.06 8.81 18.85
N ARG A 841 0.24 9.74 19.78
CA ARG A 841 1.42 9.76 20.66
C ARG A 841 1.55 8.47 21.47
N LYS A 842 0.47 7.97 22.11
CA LYS A 842 0.51 6.70 22.85
C LYS A 842 0.81 5.49 21.96
N ALA A 843 0.31 5.50 20.71
CA ALA A 843 0.65 4.47 19.74
C ALA A 843 2.15 4.52 19.38
N ALA A 844 2.70 5.70 19.11
CA ALA A 844 4.13 5.90 18.85
C ALA A 844 5.01 5.52 20.07
N GLU A 845 4.60 5.88 21.29
CA GLU A 845 5.28 5.49 22.54
C GLU A 845 5.34 3.95 22.69
N ARG A 846 4.28 3.24 22.30
CA ARG A 846 4.28 1.77 22.32
C ARG A 846 5.21 1.19 21.24
N VAL A 847 5.23 1.79 20.06
CA VAL A 847 6.17 1.40 19.00
C VAL A 847 7.62 1.66 19.45
N ALA A 848 7.88 2.78 20.15
CA ALA A 848 9.20 3.11 20.68
C ALA A 848 9.77 2.03 21.64
N ILE A 849 8.90 1.38 22.42
CA ILE A 849 9.29 0.29 23.32
C ILE A 849 9.58 -1.00 22.54
N ASN A 850 8.72 -1.32 21.55
CA ASN A 850 8.73 -2.60 20.86
C ASN A 850 9.80 -2.70 19.77
N ALA A 851 10.00 -1.60 19.03
CA ALA A 851 10.87 -1.61 17.85
C ALA A 851 12.33 -1.99 18.14
N PRO A 852 12.97 -1.55 19.23
CA PRO A 852 14.31 -1.99 19.56
C PRO A 852 14.42 -3.50 19.79
N MET A 853 13.43 -4.13 20.42
CA MET A 853 13.42 -5.58 20.65
C MET A 853 13.18 -6.36 19.36
N GLN A 854 12.08 -6.05 18.67
CA GLN A 854 11.70 -6.74 17.44
C GLN A 854 12.75 -6.56 16.35
N GLY A 855 13.29 -5.34 16.23
CA GLY A 855 14.34 -5.06 15.26
C GLY A 855 15.65 -5.75 15.60
N THR A 856 16.03 -5.81 16.88
CA THR A 856 17.23 -6.55 17.30
C THR A 856 17.07 -8.06 17.05
N ALA A 857 15.89 -8.63 17.28
CA ALA A 857 15.59 -10.03 16.94
C ALA A 857 15.75 -10.28 15.43
N ALA A 858 15.20 -9.38 14.60
CA ALA A 858 15.36 -9.44 13.16
C ALA A 858 16.82 -9.33 12.71
N ASP A 859 17.60 -8.45 13.32
CA ASP A 859 19.01 -8.28 13.02
C ASP A 859 19.82 -9.54 13.43
N ILE A 860 19.52 -10.15 14.57
CA ILE A 860 20.17 -11.39 15.04
C ILE A 860 19.94 -12.53 14.05
N ILE A 861 18.68 -12.75 13.60
CA ILE A 861 18.42 -13.83 12.66
C ILE A 861 19.06 -13.59 11.29
N LYS A 862 19.08 -12.34 10.81
CA LYS A 862 19.80 -11.98 9.58
C LYS A 862 21.30 -12.27 9.67
N ARG A 863 21.92 -11.95 10.79
CA ARG A 863 23.34 -12.28 11.04
C ARG A 863 23.57 -13.78 11.06
N ALA A 864 22.69 -14.54 11.71
CA ALA A 864 22.74 -16.00 11.71
C ALA A 864 22.63 -16.56 10.29
N MET A 865 21.69 -16.07 9.48
CA MET A 865 21.53 -16.46 8.07
C MET A 865 22.80 -16.22 7.27
N ILE A 866 23.41 -15.03 7.39
CA ILE A 866 24.66 -14.70 6.69
C ILE A 866 25.80 -15.60 7.11
N GLN A 867 26.01 -15.81 8.40
CA GLN A 867 27.08 -16.65 8.93
C GLN A 867 26.93 -18.13 8.51
N LEU A 868 25.70 -18.64 8.55
CA LEU A 868 25.40 -20.00 8.10
C LEU A 868 25.58 -20.14 6.59
N ASP A 869 25.08 -19.21 5.80
CA ASP A 869 25.21 -19.27 4.37
C ASP A 869 26.67 -19.22 3.89
N GLN A 870 27.51 -18.39 4.49
CA GLN A 870 28.95 -18.32 4.17
C GLN A 870 29.64 -19.68 4.32
N LYS A 871 29.17 -20.54 5.23
CA LYS A 871 29.74 -21.87 5.49
C LYS A 871 29.08 -22.96 4.65
N LEU A 872 27.79 -22.80 4.34
CA LEU A 872 26.94 -23.90 3.86
C LEU A 872 26.52 -23.75 2.40
N GLN A 873 26.70 -22.58 1.75
CA GLN A 873 26.17 -22.31 0.40
C GLN A 873 26.63 -23.28 -0.68
N ASN A 874 27.83 -23.87 -0.56
CA ASN A 874 28.40 -24.84 -1.48
C ASN A 874 28.34 -26.29 -0.98
N ASP A 875 27.70 -26.55 0.15
CA ASP A 875 27.60 -27.88 0.73
C ASP A 875 26.35 -28.61 0.19
N PRO A 876 26.51 -29.73 -0.52
CA PRO A 876 25.37 -30.44 -1.12
C PRO A 876 24.51 -31.19 -0.10
N ASP A 877 24.97 -31.34 1.14
CA ASP A 877 24.32 -32.12 2.19
C ASP A 877 23.38 -31.31 3.08
N ILE A 878 23.37 -29.99 2.89
CA ILE A 878 22.49 -29.08 3.63
C ILE A 878 22.04 -27.92 2.74
N ALA A 879 20.81 -27.46 2.95
CA ALA A 879 20.27 -26.27 2.31
C ALA A 879 19.35 -25.52 3.27
N MET A 880 19.58 -24.24 3.46
CA MET A 880 18.61 -23.34 4.09
C MET A 880 17.47 -23.10 3.09
N ILE A 881 16.22 -23.36 3.50
CA ILE A 881 15.06 -23.34 2.60
C ILE A 881 13.98 -22.35 3.01
N MET A 882 13.85 -22.02 4.30
CA MET A 882 12.88 -21.03 4.79
C MET A 882 13.41 -20.25 5.98
N GLN A 883 12.88 -19.01 6.10
CA GLN A 883 12.97 -18.20 7.32
C GLN A 883 11.54 -17.81 7.72
N VAL A 884 11.11 -18.12 8.93
CA VAL A 884 9.78 -17.88 9.46
C VAL A 884 9.89 -17.32 10.88
N HIS A 885 9.53 -16.04 11.07
CA HIS A 885 9.66 -15.34 12.35
C HIS A 885 11.09 -15.41 12.92
N ASP A 886 11.29 -16.16 13.99
CA ASP A 886 12.60 -16.34 14.68
C ASP A 886 13.21 -17.71 14.38
N GLU A 887 12.70 -18.41 13.35
CA GLU A 887 13.05 -19.78 12.96
C GLU A 887 13.75 -19.82 11.60
N LEU A 888 14.75 -20.70 11.46
CA LEU A 888 15.38 -21.09 10.22
C LEU A 888 15.09 -22.57 9.93
N VAL A 889 14.68 -22.88 8.72
CA VAL A 889 14.36 -24.25 8.30
C VAL A 889 15.33 -24.71 7.23
N PHE A 890 15.82 -25.93 7.37
CA PHE A 890 16.82 -26.54 6.51
C PHE A 890 16.36 -27.90 6.00
N GLU A 891 16.82 -28.28 4.81
CA GLU A 891 16.92 -29.66 4.37
C GLU A 891 18.33 -30.16 4.64
N VAL A 892 18.47 -31.23 5.40
CA VAL A 892 19.75 -31.83 5.80
C VAL A 892 19.78 -33.28 5.42
N ARG A 893 20.89 -33.79 4.84
CA ARG A 893 21.08 -35.21 4.57
C ARG A 893 20.88 -36.03 5.83
N SER A 894 19.99 -37.03 5.79
CA SER A 894 19.51 -37.75 6.97
C SER A 894 20.62 -38.34 7.84
N GLU A 895 21.70 -38.81 7.21
CA GLU A 895 22.86 -39.40 7.90
C GLU A 895 23.75 -38.37 8.61
N LYS A 896 23.55 -37.05 8.34
CA LYS A 896 24.39 -35.99 8.85
C LYS A 896 23.61 -34.99 9.73
N VAL A 897 22.38 -35.30 10.09
CA VAL A 897 21.48 -34.39 10.81
C VAL A 897 22.09 -33.95 12.15
N GLU A 898 22.67 -34.88 12.93
CA GLU A 898 23.28 -34.54 14.24
C GLU A 898 24.45 -33.54 14.10
N PHE A 899 25.28 -33.72 13.08
CA PHE A 899 26.41 -32.82 12.80
C PHE A 899 25.91 -31.41 12.44
N TYR A 900 24.98 -31.30 11.50
CA TYR A 900 24.51 -29.99 11.06
C TYR A 900 23.60 -29.31 12.10
N SER A 901 22.80 -30.05 12.85
CA SER A 901 22.02 -29.51 13.96
C SER A 901 22.90 -28.81 15.00
N LYS A 902 24.04 -29.44 15.36
CA LYS A 902 25.01 -28.82 16.26
C LYS A 902 25.68 -27.59 15.66
N LEU A 903 26.02 -27.63 14.38
CA LEU A 903 26.61 -26.50 13.64
C LEU A 903 25.65 -25.34 13.56
N ILE A 904 24.39 -25.58 13.16
CA ILE A 904 23.32 -24.56 13.09
C ILE A 904 23.14 -23.91 14.45
N LYS A 905 22.93 -24.73 15.49
CA LYS A 905 22.74 -24.25 16.86
C LYS A 905 23.88 -23.33 17.29
N THR A 906 25.12 -23.76 17.11
CA THR A 906 26.31 -23.00 17.52
C THR A 906 26.38 -21.63 16.83
N HIS A 907 26.09 -21.57 15.50
CA HIS A 907 26.14 -20.32 14.76
C HIS A 907 24.98 -19.39 15.10
N MET A 908 23.79 -19.92 15.30
CA MET A 908 22.66 -19.11 15.71
C MET A 908 22.86 -18.56 17.15
N GLU A 909 23.32 -19.38 18.08
CA GLU A 909 23.57 -18.93 19.47
C GLU A 909 24.72 -17.91 19.57
N SER A 910 25.66 -17.92 18.62
CA SER A 910 26.78 -16.96 18.57
C SER A 910 26.52 -15.74 17.68
N ALA A 911 25.30 -15.56 17.14
CA ALA A 911 24.99 -14.46 16.22
C ALA A 911 24.99 -13.06 16.88
N ALA A 912 24.88 -12.98 18.20
CA ALA A 912 25.00 -11.74 18.98
C ALA A 912 25.53 -12.01 20.39
N ASP A 913 26.27 -11.02 20.94
CA ASP A 913 26.73 -11.01 22.31
C ASP A 913 25.72 -10.26 23.18
N LEU A 914 24.89 -11.01 23.90
CA LEU A 914 23.97 -10.46 24.88
C LEU A 914 24.49 -10.74 26.30
N VAL A 915 24.02 -9.99 27.31
CA VAL A 915 24.32 -10.24 28.72
C VAL A 915 23.73 -11.56 29.23
N VAL A 916 22.84 -12.16 28.44
CA VAL A 916 22.26 -13.48 28.67
C VAL A 916 22.50 -14.36 27.45
N PRO A 917 22.65 -15.68 27.59
CA PRO A 917 22.92 -16.56 26.45
C PRO A 917 21.71 -16.56 25.49
N LEU A 918 21.99 -16.54 24.19
CA LEU A 918 21.00 -16.95 23.18
C LEU A 918 20.89 -18.48 23.26
N ILE A 919 19.66 -18.97 23.20
CA ILE A 919 19.38 -20.42 23.19
C ILE A 919 18.55 -20.73 21.96
N VAL A 920 18.96 -21.78 21.26
CA VAL A 920 18.28 -22.25 20.04
C VAL A 920 17.79 -23.67 20.28
N ASP A 921 16.50 -23.87 20.08
CA ASP A 921 15.87 -25.18 20.06
C ASP A 921 15.94 -25.74 18.63
N VAL A 922 16.48 -26.95 18.48
CA VAL A 922 16.63 -27.58 17.17
C VAL A 922 15.84 -28.87 17.16
N GLY A 923 14.83 -28.92 16.28
CA GLY A 923 14.05 -30.11 16.04
C GLY A 923 14.34 -30.71 14.65
N GLN A 924 13.90 -31.93 14.45
CA GLN A 924 14.06 -32.65 13.19
C GLN A 924 12.84 -33.53 12.92
N GLY A 925 12.47 -33.68 11.68
CA GLY A 925 11.32 -34.50 11.29
C GLY A 925 11.28 -34.80 9.81
N THR A 926 10.30 -35.60 9.41
CA THR A 926 10.01 -35.87 7.99
C THR A 926 9.36 -34.69 7.31
N ASN A 927 8.76 -33.79 8.10
CA ASN A 927 8.09 -32.58 7.67
C ASN A 927 8.33 -31.44 8.68
N TRP A 928 7.87 -30.25 8.32
CA TRP A 928 8.12 -29.06 9.13
C TRP A 928 7.37 -29.06 10.49
N ASP A 929 6.15 -29.63 10.57
CA ASP A 929 5.40 -29.74 11.83
C ASP A 929 6.12 -30.64 12.87
N GLU A 930 6.67 -31.76 12.40
CA GLU A 930 7.45 -32.68 13.25
C GLU A 930 8.80 -32.09 13.70
N ALA A 931 9.36 -31.22 12.88
CA ALA A 931 10.64 -30.56 13.17
C ALA A 931 10.51 -29.36 14.11
N HIS A 932 9.31 -28.86 14.38
CA HIS A 932 9.03 -27.68 15.24
C HIS A 932 8.60 -28.07 16.69
#